data_11c7d3e81f75e873093f0b0a96e9078c
#
_entry.id   11c7d3e81f75e873093f0b0a96e9078c
#
_cell.length_a   1.000
_cell.length_b   1.000
_cell.length_c   1.000
_cell.angle_alpha   90.00
_cell.angle_beta   90.00
_cell.angle_gamma   90.00
#
_symmetry.space_group_name_H-M   'P 1'
#
loop_
_entity.id
_entity.type
_entity.pdbx_description
1 polymer ?
#
loop_
_entity_poly.entity_id
_entity_poly.type
_entity_poly.pdbx_seq_one_letter_code
_entity_poly.pdbx_strand_id
1 'polypeptide(L)'
;MAGLAPTFGRGAMTNHWVDIKNANVVLVMGGNAAEAHPVGFRWAIEAKTRNNAKLICVDPRFNRTASVADVYAPIRTGTDIVFLGAVIKYLLDNNKIQHEYVRHYTDFTYIVREDFDFEEGIYSGYNEETRTYDRSTWDYELDEVTGHVKSDPSLRHPRCVYQLMRKHYERYTPEMVERVCGTPKDKFLEIAELLASTHVPNRTLTILYALGWTQHSIGSQIIRTAAMMQLLLGNIGMPGGGVNALRGHSNIQGLTDLGLMTDLLPGYLTLAKDGEQSLDQFIGARAPAPMRTNQLNYWGNYKKFWVSLSKSWFGKAAQPENDFRYDWFPKLDKPYDMLRVYEMMTKGEVNGYICQGFNPLAAAPHKKKQSEAFSKLKFMVVMDPLRTETSEFWRNAGEENDVDTASIQTEVIRLPTTCFAEEAGALVNSGRVLQWHWKGANPPGEAKSDIEIMALLYNRIKDLYVEEGGAFPDPIVNLDWPYNARLNPTGEELAMEMNGRAIEDLRNPNNPTQVTRKAGQQVSGFAELRDDGTTACGCWIYSGSFTEEGNMMARRDNSDPTGIGQTLNWAWAWPANRRILYNRASADPSGKPWDRDRALVYWNGRAWVGADVPDYKADENPANDMGPFIMNPEGAARLFARKGMAEGPFPEHYEPFETPLASNPLSPNEPRALNNPGARVFKRDLEDMGKVDEFPYVGTTYRLTEHFHYWTKNVQLNSIAQPQQFVEIGEGLANKLGIKAGDQVKVSSKRDYIKAVAVVTKRLMTLNVDGKELHQVGIPLHWGFVGVAKKGFLANSLTPAVGDGNTQTPEFKSFLVNVEKI
;
A
#
# COMPACT_ATOMS: atom_id res chain seq x y z
N MET A 1 0.82 -0.29 -2.26
CA MET A 1 0.82 -1.20 -3.43
C MET A 1 0.99 -0.45 -4.74
N ALA A 2 0.10 0.47 -5.09
CA ALA A 2 0.13 1.18 -6.38
C ALA A 2 1.47 1.87 -6.69
N GLY A 3 2.19 2.39 -5.70
CA GLY A 3 3.50 3.01 -5.93
C GLY A 3 4.65 2.00 -6.17
N LEU A 4 4.57 0.78 -5.63
CA LEU A 4 5.63 -0.22 -5.78
C LEU A 4 5.39 -1.18 -6.95
N ALA A 5 4.13 -1.53 -7.24
CA ALA A 5 3.80 -2.48 -8.30
C ALA A 5 4.23 -2.00 -9.70
N PRO A 6 4.03 -0.74 -10.11
CA PRO A 6 4.51 -0.25 -11.41
C PRO A 6 6.03 -0.31 -11.55
N THR A 7 6.75 -0.22 -10.43
CA THR A 7 8.23 -0.29 -10.39
C THR A 7 8.73 -1.73 -10.40
N PHE A 8 8.20 -2.58 -9.51
CA PHE A 8 8.73 -3.93 -9.26
C PHE A 8 7.86 -5.07 -9.80
N GLY A 9 6.67 -4.76 -10.34
CA GLY A 9 5.68 -5.74 -10.80
C GLY A 9 4.77 -6.26 -9.68
N ARG A 10 5.04 -5.94 -8.41
CA ARG A 10 4.18 -6.19 -7.25
C ARG A 10 4.46 -5.21 -6.11
N GLY A 11 3.41 -4.82 -5.38
CA GLY A 11 3.50 -3.95 -4.20
C GLY A 11 3.56 -4.73 -2.89
N ALA A 12 4.76 -4.86 -2.32
CA ALA A 12 5.00 -5.43 -1.00
C ALA A 12 6.28 -4.86 -0.40
N MET A 13 6.46 -4.98 0.92
CA MET A 13 7.75 -4.72 1.57
C MET A 13 8.82 -5.59 0.92
N THR A 14 9.88 -4.99 0.39
CA THR A 14 10.86 -5.71 -0.46
C THR A 14 11.82 -6.57 0.33
N ASN A 15 12.15 -6.17 1.58
CA ASN A 15 12.84 -7.01 2.56
C ASN A 15 11.87 -7.37 3.72
N HIS A 16 12.32 -7.49 4.95
CA HIS A 16 11.49 -7.81 6.11
C HIS A 16 12.02 -7.16 7.40
N TRP A 17 11.25 -7.25 8.49
CA TRP A 17 11.57 -6.53 9.72
C TRP A 17 12.97 -6.83 10.26
N VAL A 18 13.33 -8.11 10.37
CA VAL A 18 14.63 -8.51 10.94
C VAL A 18 15.80 -8.06 10.07
N ASP A 19 15.60 -8.00 8.76
CA ASP A 19 16.63 -7.58 7.81
C ASP A 19 17.04 -6.10 7.95
N ILE A 20 16.16 -5.25 8.51
CA ILE A 20 16.47 -3.84 8.78
C ILE A 20 17.78 -3.68 9.58
N LYS A 21 18.08 -4.64 10.48
CA LYS A 21 19.32 -4.63 11.28
C LYS A 21 20.60 -4.64 10.42
N ASN A 22 20.52 -5.11 9.19
CA ASN A 22 21.67 -5.21 8.27
C ASN A 22 21.95 -3.90 7.51
N ALA A 23 21.09 -2.88 7.62
CA ALA A 23 21.27 -1.60 6.95
C ALA A 23 22.43 -0.79 7.54
N ASN A 24 23.05 0.05 6.69
CA ASN A 24 24.06 1.03 7.08
C ASN A 24 23.46 2.43 7.22
N VAL A 25 22.34 2.68 6.53
CA VAL A 25 21.53 3.89 6.65
C VAL A 25 20.08 3.48 6.77
N VAL A 26 19.34 4.09 7.68
CA VAL A 26 17.89 3.92 7.85
C VAL A 26 17.24 5.28 7.68
N LEU A 27 16.43 5.43 6.64
CA LEU A 27 15.61 6.61 6.43
C LEU A 27 14.19 6.33 6.93
N VAL A 28 13.70 7.12 7.89
CA VAL A 28 12.29 7.15 8.28
C VAL A 28 11.69 8.45 7.75
N MET A 29 10.78 8.33 6.80
CA MET A 29 10.08 9.44 6.18
C MET A 29 8.65 9.02 5.84
N GLY A 30 7.66 9.89 6.06
CA GLY A 30 6.25 9.54 5.89
C GLY A 30 5.71 8.58 6.96
N GLY A 31 6.36 8.49 8.11
CA GLY A 31 5.93 7.65 9.23
C GLY A 31 6.71 7.93 10.51
N ASN A 32 6.13 7.55 11.64
CA ASN A 32 6.75 7.65 12.97
C ASN A 32 6.90 6.24 13.55
N ALA A 33 7.93 5.54 13.12
CA ALA A 33 8.11 4.11 13.39
C ALA A 33 8.31 3.82 14.90
N ALA A 34 8.96 4.70 15.64
CA ALA A 34 9.19 4.52 17.07
C ALA A 34 7.87 4.53 17.89
N GLU A 35 6.85 5.28 17.44
CA GLU A 35 5.53 5.33 18.10
C GLU A 35 4.54 4.31 17.54
N ALA A 36 4.42 4.24 16.20
CA ALA A 36 3.41 3.45 15.55
C ALA A 36 3.79 1.96 15.36
N HIS A 37 5.08 1.64 15.38
CA HIS A 37 5.62 0.30 15.17
C HIS A 37 6.78 -0.02 16.14
N PRO A 38 6.60 0.14 17.45
CA PRO A 38 7.70 0.11 18.43
C PRO A 38 8.44 -1.22 18.44
N VAL A 39 7.73 -2.35 18.31
CA VAL A 39 8.34 -3.69 18.27
C VAL A 39 9.18 -3.90 17.02
N GLY A 40 8.75 -3.37 15.87
CA GLY A 40 9.51 -3.41 14.61
C GLY A 40 10.68 -2.43 14.60
N PHE A 41 10.52 -1.26 15.22
CA PHE A 41 11.53 -0.21 15.24
C PHE A 41 12.83 -0.62 15.97
N ARG A 42 12.75 -1.61 16.88
CA ARG A 42 13.94 -2.17 17.52
C ARG A 42 15.01 -2.61 16.51
N TRP A 43 14.63 -3.04 15.31
CA TRP A 43 15.57 -3.48 14.30
C TRP A 43 16.35 -2.31 13.68
N ALA A 44 15.76 -1.12 13.64
CA ALA A 44 16.49 0.10 13.30
C ALA A 44 17.52 0.48 14.40
N ILE A 45 17.16 0.29 15.66
CA ILE A 45 18.10 0.46 16.78
C ILE A 45 19.20 -0.60 16.75
N GLU A 46 18.86 -1.86 16.42
CA GLU A 46 19.88 -2.91 16.20
C GLU A 46 20.86 -2.56 15.06
N ALA A 47 20.40 -1.95 13.97
CA ALA A 47 21.27 -1.47 12.90
C ALA A 47 22.25 -0.40 13.44
N LYS A 48 21.80 0.52 14.27
CA LYS A 48 22.66 1.53 14.91
C LYS A 48 23.73 0.88 15.78
N THR A 49 23.34 -0.07 16.63
CA THR A 49 24.25 -0.66 17.63
C THR A 49 25.23 -1.66 17.03
N ARG A 50 24.81 -2.43 15.99
CA ARG A 50 25.64 -3.48 15.40
C ARG A 50 26.46 -3.03 14.18
N ASN A 51 25.88 -2.17 13.34
CA ASN A 51 26.48 -1.75 12.07
C ASN A 51 26.87 -0.27 12.07
N ASN A 52 26.77 0.42 13.22
CA ASN A 52 26.96 1.86 13.29
C ASN A 52 26.12 2.62 12.23
N ALA A 53 24.91 2.13 11.99
CA ALA A 53 24.02 2.69 10.98
C ALA A 53 23.57 4.11 11.39
N LYS A 54 23.44 4.98 10.39
CA LYS A 54 22.88 6.31 10.56
C LYS A 54 21.36 6.25 10.42
N LEU A 55 20.65 6.75 11.42
CA LEU A 55 19.21 6.90 11.41
C LEU A 55 18.84 8.34 11.05
N ILE A 56 18.10 8.51 9.96
CA ILE A 56 17.61 9.80 9.46
C ILE A 56 16.10 9.84 9.64
N CYS A 57 15.57 10.95 10.14
CA CYS A 57 14.14 11.21 10.24
C CYS A 57 13.79 12.50 9.50
N VAL A 58 12.89 12.41 8.51
CA VAL A 58 12.32 13.56 7.81
C VAL A 58 10.82 13.57 8.09
N ASP A 59 10.32 14.55 8.82
CA ASP A 59 8.93 14.59 9.28
C ASP A 59 8.53 16.05 9.56
N PRO A 60 7.29 16.47 9.30
CA PRO A 60 6.82 17.81 9.65
C PRO A 60 6.85 18.12 11.15
N ARG A 61 6.86 17.09 11.99
CA ARG A 61 6.83 17.17 13.44
C ARG A 61 8.04 16.45 14.05
N PHE A 62 8.76 17.09 14.96
CA PHE A 62 9.80 16.43 15.75
C PHE A 62 9.15 15.39 16.69
N ASN A 63 9.15 14.13 16.27
CA ASN A 63 8.48 13.01 16.92
C ASN A 63 9.47 12.08 17.66
N ARG A 64 9.00 10.98 18.24
CA ARG A 64 9.87 10.04 18.98
C ARG A 64 10.90 9.33 18.09
N THR A 65 10.62 9.13 16.81
CA THR A 65 11.65 8.64 15.86
C THR A 65 12.75 9.68 15.69
N ALA A 66 12.38 10.95 15.53
CA ALA A 66 13.33 12.05 15.42
C ALA A 66 14.23 12.18 16.67
N SER A 67 13.69 11.92 17.88
CA SER A 67 14.44 12.03 19.13
C SER A 67 15.61 11.03 19.28
N VAL A 68 15.63 9.96 18.51
CA VAL A 68 16.69 8.94 18.48
C VAL A 68 17.44 8.88 17.14
N ALA A 69 17.07 9.75 16.20
CA ALA A 69 17.72 9.89 14.91
C ALA A 69 19.09 10.62 15.05
N ASP A 70 20.02 10.28 14.18
CA ASP A 70 21.30 10.99 14.06
C ASP A 70 21.12 12.33 13.33
N VAL A 71 20.15 12.36 12.37
CA VAL A 71 19.81 13.56 11.60
C VAL A 71 18.29 13.70 11.53
N TYR A 72 17.78 14.89 11.85
CA TYR A 72 16.38 15.26 11.67
C TYR A 72 16.26 16.45 10.71
N ALA A 73 15.29 16.41 9.82
CA ALA A 73 14.90 17.53 8.97
C ALA A 73 13.39 17.77 9.03
N PRO A 74 12.94 19.02 9.26
CA PRO A 74 11.55 19.38 9.11
C PRO A 74 11.17 19.44 7.62
N ILE A 75 9.91 19.19 7.32
CA ILE A 75 9.38 19.26 5.96
C ILE A 75 7.96 19.79 5.96
N ARG A 76 7.57 20.56 4.95
CA ARG A 76 6.18 20.88 4.69
C ARG A 76 5.44 19.64 4.16
N THR A 77 4.28 19.35 4.71
CA THR A 77 3.45 18.23 4.24
C THR A 77 3.12 18.35 2.76
N GLY A 78 3.16 17.21 2.05
CA GLY A 78 2.85 17.12 0.61
C GLY A 78 3.99 17.50 -0.34
N THR A 79 5.21 17.72 0.16
CA THR A 79 6.37 18.10 -0.67
C THR A 79 7.45 17.02 -0.76
N ASP A 80 7.11 15.82 -0.38
CA ASP A 80 8.03 14.67 -0.31
C ASP A 80 8.69 14.36 -1.65
N ILE A 81 7.97 14.54 -2.78
CA ILE A 81 8.54 14.31 -4.13
C ILE A 81 9.62 15.36 -4.44
N VAL A 82 9.47 16.60 -3.97
CA VAL A 82 10.51 17.63 -4.15
C VAL A 82 11.78 17.21 -3.42
N PHE A 83 11.65 16.76 -2.16
CA PHE A 83 12.77 16.30 -1.36
C PHE A 83 13.45 15.07 -1.99
N LEU A 84 12.70 14.01 -2.26
CA LEU A 84 13.23 12.75 -2.81
C LEU A 84 13.72 12.90 -4.25
N GLY A 85 13.04 13.72 -5.07
CA GLY A 85 13.45 14.04 -6.43
C GLY A 85 14.78 14.80 -6.46
N ALA A 86 14.98 15.70 -5.50
CA ALA A 86 16.28 16.39 -5.36
C ALA A 86 17.38 15.42 -4.91
N VAL A 87 17.09 14.39 -4.12
CA VAL A 87 18.06 13.31 -3.85
C VAL A 87 18.40 12.56 -5.14
N ILE A 88 17.41 12.20 -5.96
CA ILE A 88 17.66 11.55 -7.27
C ILE A 88 18.56 12.42 -8.14
N LYS A 89 18.27 13.72 -8.25
CA LYS A 89 19.13 14.66 -8.97
C LYS A 89 20.55 14.67 -8.42
N TYR A 90 20.71 14.76 -7.08
CA TYR A 90 22.00 14.73 -6.42
C TYR A 90 22.80 13.46 -6.78
N LEU A 91 22.14 12.28 -6.78
CA LEU A 91 22.76 11.01 -7.15
C LEU A 91 23.23 11.02 -8.61
N LEU A 92 22.43 11.51 -9.54
CA LEU A 92 22.75 11.54 -10.97
C LEU A 92 23.86 12.55 -11.28
N ASP A 93 23.80 13.75 -10.70
CA ASP A 93 24.78 14.82 -10.96
C ASP A 93 26.16 14.53 -10.37
N ASN A 94 26.21 13.86 -9.21
CA ASN A 94 27.45 13.51 -8.51
C ASN A 94 27.94 12.10 -8.84
N ASN A 95 27.32 11.42 -9.81
CA ASN A 95 27.68 10.04 -10.20
C ASN A 95 27.67 9.04 -9.03
N LYS A 96 26.70 9.17 -8.11
CA LYS A 96 26.54 8.36 -6.90
C LYS A 96 25.46 7.29 -7.09
N ILE A 97 25.55 6.54 -8.20
CA ILE A 97 24.68 5.41 -8.52
C ILE A 97 25.47 4.11 -8.60
N GLN A 98 24.83 2.96 -8.39
CA GLN A 98 25.46 1.66 -8.61
C GLN A 98 25.30 1.30 -10.09
N HIS A 99 26.27 1.67 -10.91
CA HIS A 99 26.21 1.64 -12.38
C HIS A 99 25.87 0.28 -12.97
N GLU A 100 26.55 -0.77 -12.53
CA GLU A 100 26.36 -2.12 -13.08
C GLU A 100 24.96 -2.65 -12.74
N TYR A 101 24.51 -2.44 -11.48
CA TYR A 101 23.17 -2.81 -11.06
C TYR A 101 22.09 -2.10 -11.89
N VAL A 102 22.22 -0.77 -12.03
CA VAL A 102 21.23 0.07 -12.72
C VAL A 102 21.13 -0.31 -14.20
N ARG A 103 22.28 -0.53 -14.88
CA ARG A 103 22.31 -0.89 -16.30
C ARG A 103 21.72 -2.27 -16.60
N HIS A 104 21.93 -3.23 -15.71
CA HIS A 104 21.53 -4.62 -15.95
C HIS A 104 20.14 -4.95 -15.41
N TYR A 105 19.71 -4.29 -14.32
CA TYR A 105 18.53 -4.68 -13.56
C TYR A 105 17.40 -3.67 -13.58
N THR A 106 17.59 -2.53 -14.26
CA THR A 106 16.53 -1.54 -14.47
C THR A 106 16.34 -1.21 -15.95
N ASP A 107 15.28 -0.48 -16.26
CA ASP A 107 14.99 0.03 -17.60
C ASP A 107 15.81 1.29 -17.97
N PHE A 108 16.86 1.57 -17.24
CA PHE A 108 17.69 2.78 -17.39
C PHE A 108 18.24 2.99 -18.81
N THR A 109 18.58 1.88 -19.50
CA THR A 109 19.09 1.86 -20.87
C THR A 109 18.00 1.77 -21.94
N TYR A 110 16.72 1.56 -21.55
CA TYR A 110 15.65 1.32 -22.51
C TYR A 110 15.25 2.60 -23.24
N ILE A 111 14.86 2.47 -24.51
CA ILE A 111 14.45 3.59 -25.36
C ILE A 111 12.93 3.74 -25.25
N VAL A 112 12.50 4.93 -24.90
CA VAL A 112 11.07 5.31 -24.84
C VAL A 112 10.60 5.82 -26.21
N ARG A 113 9.37 5.52 -26.58
CA ARG A 113 8.74 5.90 -27.84
C ARG A 113 8.90 7.38 -28.15
N GLU A 114 9.01 7.73 -29.43
CA GLU A 114 9.19 9.11 -29.88
C GLU A 114 8.00 10.02 -29.58
N ASP A 115 6.78 9.46 -29.59
CA ASP A 115 5.51 10.16 -29.35
C ASP A 115 5.20 10.41 -27.86
N PHE A 116 6.02 9.93 -26.92
CA PHE A 116 5.97 10.33 -25.54
C PHE A 116 6.66 11.66 -25.31
N ASP A 117 6.03 12.59 -24.59
CA ASP A 117 6.66 13.86 -24.17
C ASP A 117 6.11 14.32 -22.81
N PHE A 118 6.80 15.27 -22.21
CA PHE A 118 6.40 15.93 -20.98
C PHE A 118 7.03 17.31 -20.86
N GLU A 119 6.25 18.24 -20.29
CA GLU A 119 6.70 19.61 -20.02
C GLU A 119 5.96 20.18 -18.82
N GLU A 120 6.67 20.85 -17.91
CA GLU A 120 6.12 21.52 -16.72
C GLU A 120 5.03 20.72 -15.98
N GLY A 121 5.29 19.43 -15.72
CA GLY A 121 4.38 18.57 -14.94
C GLY A 121 3.20 17.99 -15.71
N ILE A 122 3.04 18.28 -16.98
CA ILE A 122 2.01 17.66 -17.85
C ILE A 122 2.68 16.71 -18.83
N TYR A 123 2.10 15.52 -18.97
CA TYR A 123 2.55 14.46 -19.89
C TYR A 123 1.67 14.41 -21.13
N SER A 124 2.20 13.83 -22.22
CA SER A 124 1.45 13.61 -23.45
C SER A 124 0.15 12.82 -23.20
N GLY A 125 -0.91 13.18 -23.93
CA GLY A 125 -2.21 12.53 -23.83
C GLY A 125 -3.15 13.07 -22.72
N TYR A 126 -2.85 14.21 -22.11
CA TYR A 126 -3.71 14.82 -21.10
C TYR A 126 -5.04 15.32 -21.67
N ASN A 127 -6.13 14.96 -21.03
CA ASN A 127 -7.48 15.48 -21.27
C ASN A 127 -7.96 16.25 -20.04
N GLU A 128 -8.09 17.55 -20.16
CA GLU A 128 -8.44 18.45 -19.08
C GLU A 128 -9.89 18.26 -18.58
N GLU A 129 -10.84 18.00 -19.50
CA GLU A 129 -12.26 17.83 -19.14
C GLU A 129 -12.49 16.61 -18.23
N THR A 130 -11.81 15.50 -18.54
CA THR A 130 -11.93 14.25 -17.80
C THR A 130 -10.92 14.08 -16.69
N ARG A 131 -9.88 14.95 -16.64
CA ARG A 131 -8.72 14.82 -15.74
C ARG A 131 -8.07 13.45 -15.84
N THR A 132 -7.85 13.00 -17.08
CA THR A 132 -7.25 11.70 -17.39
C THR A 132 -6.21 11.82 -18.47
N TYR A 133 -5.39 10.78 -18.62
CA TYR A 133 -4.40 10.68 -19.71
C TYR A 133 -4.73 9.52 -20.64
N ASP A 134 -4.63 9.78 -21.96
CA ASP A 134 -4.36 8.71 -22.91
C ASP A 134 -2.89 8.30 -22.76
N ARG A 135 -2.68 7.09 -22.23
CA ARG A 135 -1.34 6.56 -21.91
C ARG A 135 -0.77 5.70 -23.02
N SER A 136 -1.35 5.71 -24.22
CA SER A 136 -0.92 4.88 -25.35
C SER A 136 0.53 5.14 -25.75
N THR A 137 1.00 6.39 -25.62
CA THR A 137 2.38 6.80 -25.90
C THR A 137 3.39 6.46 -24.80
N TRP A 138 2.93 6.09 -23.58
CA TRP A 138 3.81 5.84 -22.43
C TRP A 138 4.36 4.42 -22.46
N ASP A 139 5.24 4.15 -23.39
CA ASP A 139 5.80 2.80 -23.58
C ASP A 139 7.23 2.86 -24.13
N TYR A 140 7.89 1.70 -24.14
CA TYR A 140 9.20 1.53 -24.77
C TYR A 140 9.06 1.35 -26.26
N GLU A 141 10.13 1.68 -26.98
CA GLU A 141 10.32 1.27 -28.35
C GLU A 141 10.64 -0.23 -28.42
N LEU A 142 9.95 -0.96 -29.27
CA LEU A 142 10.14 -2.38 -29.45
C LEU A 142 10.80 -2.67 -30.80
N ASP A 143 11.61 -3.71 -30.82
CA ASP A 143 12.09 -4.28 -32.06
C ASP A 143 10.93 -4.96 -32.81
N GLU A 144 10.74 -4.63 -34.06
CA GLU A 144 9.58 -5.07 -34.86
C GLU A 144 9.56 -6.60 -35.12
N VAL A 145 10.72 -7.26 -35.10
CA VAL A 145 10.85 -8.68 -35.40
C VAL A 145 10.68 -9.53 -34.14
N THR A 146 11.33 -9.13 -33.06
CA THR A 146 11.38 -9.92 -31.82
C THR A 146 10.33 -9.51 -30.79
N GLY A 147 9.78 -8.30 -30.88
CA GLY A 147 8.93 -7.70 -29.86
C GLY A 147 9.67 -7.32 -28.57
N HIS A 148 10.99 -7.39 -28.55
CA HIS A 148 11.82 -7.07 -27.40
C HIS A 148 12.07 -5.57 -27.30
N VAL A 149 12.36 -5.09 -26.08
CA VAL A 149 12.66 -3.68 -25.83
C VAL A 149 13.98 -3.28 -26.47
N LYS A 150 13.98 -2.17 -27.21
CA LYS A 150 15.24 -1.56 -27.70
C LYS A 150 15.97 -0.86 -26.55
N SER A 151 17.28 -0.95 -26.53
CA SER A 151 18.13 -0.36 -25.49
C SER A 151 19.39 0.28 -26.04
N ASP A 152 19.89 1.30 -25.32
CA ASP A 152 21.20 1.92 -25.57
C ASP A 152 22.10 1.78 -24.34
N PRO A 153 22.97 0.76 -24.26
CA PRO A 153 23.90 0.59 -23.14
C PRO A 153 24.90 1.74 -23.00
N SER A 154 25.11 2.55 -24.05
CA SER A 154 25.99 3.72 -23.98
C SER A 154 25.38 4.91 -23.24
N LEU A 155 24.05 4.90 -23.02
CA LEU A 155 23.26 5.96 -22.38
C LEU A 155 23.27 7.31 -23.14
N ARG A 156 23.61 7.31 -24.44
CA ARG A 156 23.73 8.51 -25.27
C ARG A 156 22.46 8.83 -26.04
N HIS A 157 21.63 7.83 -26.29
CA HIS A 157 20.39 8.02 -27.02
C HIS A 157 19.48 8.99 -26.25
N PRO A 158 18.97 10.09 -26.84
CA PRO A 158 18.24 11.11 -26.14
C PRO A 158 16.91 10.62 -25.54
N ARG A 159 16.38 9.52 -26.09
CA ARG A 159 15.13 8.89 -25.62
C ARG A 159 15.36 7.75 -24.65
N CYS A 160 16.62 7.41 -24.24
CA CYS A 160 16.78 6.42 -23.20
C CYS A 160 16.27 6.94 -21.85
N VAL A 161 15.76 6.05 -21.00
CA VAL A 161 15.17 6.41 -19.70
C VAL A 161 16.12 7.29 -18.88
N TYR A 162 17.42 7.00 -18.92
CA TYR A 162 18.44 7.83 -18.25
C TYR A 162 18.40 9.31 -18.66
N GLN A 163 18.36 9.60 -19.95
CA GLN A 163 18.36 10.99 -20.44
C GLN A 163 17.04 11.69 -20.11
N LEU A 164 15.92 10.96 -20.23
CA LEU A 164 14.60 11.48 -19.84
C LEU A 164 14.52 11.76 -18.33
N MET A 165 15.09 10.90 -17.49
CA MET A 165 15.18 11.14 -16.04
C MET A 165 16.02 12.39 -15.75
N ARG A 166 17.16 12.58 -16.40
CA ARG A 166 17.98 13.77 -16.21
C ARG A 166 17.22 15.04 -16.56
N LYS A 167 16.50 15.06 -17.71
CA LYS A 167 15.63 16.17 -18.11
C LYS A 167 14.54 16.41 -17.06
N HIS A 168 13.87 15.36 -16.59
CA HIS A 168 12.76 15.46 -15.65
C HIS A 168 13.22 16.03 -14.30
N TYR A 169 14.31 15.50 -13.72
CA TYR A 169 14.79 15.90 -12.40
C TYR A 169 15.65 17.17 -12.41
N GLU A 170 15.90 17.82 -13.54
CA GLU A 170 16.71 19.05 -13.63
C GLU A 170 16.19 20.17 -12.72
N ARG A 171 14.86 20.26 -12.58
CA ARG A 171 14.16 21.27 -11.76
C ARG A 171 14.26 21.02 -10.24
N TYR A 172 14.57 19.81 -9.83
CA TYR A 172 14.58 19.39 -8.41
C TYR A 172 15.94 19.71 -7.77
N THR A 173 16.19 20.97 -7.48
CA THR A 173 17.47 21.41 -6.91
C THR A 173 17.43 21.51 -5.38
N PRO A 174 18.59 21.53 -4.67
CA PRO A 174 18.63 21.78 -3.24
C PRO A 174 17.97 23.11 -2.84
N GLU A 175 18.08 24.14 -3.68
CA GLU A 175 17.41 25.44 -3.49
C GLU A 175 15.89 25.29 -3.57
N MET A 176 15.41 24.44 -4.48
CA MET A 176 13.98 24.14 -4.59
C MET A 176 13.46 23.38 -3.36
N VAL A 177 14.27 22.50 -2.76
CA VAL A 177 13.92 21.85 -1.47
C VAL A 177 13.74 22.91 -0.38
N GLU A 178 14.69 23.83 -0.23
CA GLU A 178 14.56 24.90 0.76
C GLU A 178 13.32 25.76 0.51
N ARG A 179 13.12 26.18 -0.75
CA ARG A 179 12.02 27.04 -1.15
C ARG A 179 10.65 26.41 -0.98
N VAL A 180 10.47 25.13 -1.32
CA VAL A 180 9.16 24.45 -1.36
C VAL A 180 8.88 23.63 -0.12
N CYS A 181 9.89 22.89 0.38
CA CYS A 181 9.74 22.03 1.54
C CYS A 181 9.95 22.79 2.87
N GLY A 182 10.61 23.95 2.84
CA GLY A 182 11.04 24.65 4.04
C GLY A 182 12.15 23.92 4.82
N THR A 183 12.73 22.89 4.23
CA THR A 183 13.90 22.19 4.79
C THR A 183 15.16 22.97 4.46
N PRO A 184 16.01 23.37 5.44
CA PRO A 184 17.25 24.10 5.17
C PRO A 184 18.14 23.34 4.18
N LYS A 185 18.72 24.06 3.22
CA LYS A 185 19.54 23.49 2.13
C LYS A 185 20.74 22.68 2.65
N ASP A 186 21.44 23.19 3.66
CA ASP A 186 22.57 22.49 4.27
C ASP A 186 22.15 21.16 4.91
N LYS A 187 20.98 21.14 5.57
CA LYS A 187 20.40 19.93 6.16
C LYS A 187 19.99 18.93 5.10
N PHE A 188 19.41 19.38 4.00
CA PHE A 188 19.11 18.54 2.85
C PHE A 188 20.39 17.90 2.28
N LEU A 189 21.44 18.69 2.05
CA LEU A 189 22.70 18.19 1.49
C LEU A 189 23.37 17.17 2.42
N GLU A 190 23.36 17.39 3.74
CA GLU A 190 23.84 16.41 4.74
C GLU A 190 23.11 15.06 4.56
N ILE A 191 21.78 15.08 4.43
CA ILE A 191 20.98 13.88 4.23
C ILE A 191 21.27 13.24 2.88
N ALA A 192 21.32 14.03 1.80
CA ALA A 192 21.57 13.52 0.44
C ALA A 192 22.94 12.81 0.36
N GLU A 193 23.96 13.31 1.02
CA GLU A 193 25.27 12.68 1.08
C GLU A 193 25.26 11.36 1.85
N LEU A 194 24.56 11.31 3.01
CA LEU A 194 24.38 10.08 3.78
C LEU A 194 23.67 9.00 2.97
N LEU A 195 22.58 9.35 2.27
CA LEU A 195 21.85 8.42 1.40
C LEU A 195 22.74 7.96 0.23
N ALA A 196 23.44 8.90 -0.42
CA ALA A 196 24.36 8.62 -1.52
C ALA A 196 25.52 7.70 -1.12
N SER A 197 25.91 7.66 0.16
CA SER A 197 26.98 6.78 0.64
C SER A 197 26.69 5.30 0.46
N THR A 198 25.44 4.92 0.13
CA THR A 198 24.97 3.54 -0.04
C THR A 198 24.95 3.07 -1.51
N HIS A 199 25.53 3.83 -2.44
CA HIS A 199 25.66 3.42 -3.85
C HIS A 199 26.74 2.36 -4.08
N VAL A 200 27.48 2.00 -3.05
CA VAL A 200 28.54 0.98 -3.10
C VAL A 200 28.03 -0.37 -2.58
N PRO A 201 28.49 -1.50 -3.14
CA PRO A 201 27.90 -2.81 -2.85
C PRO A 201 27.91 -3.26 -1.39
N ASN A 202 28.87 -2.79 -0.60
CA ASN A 202 29.03 -3.17 0.82
C ASN A 202 28.22 -2.29 1.80
N ARG A 203 27.42 -1.37 1.31
CA ARG A 203 26.56 -0.50 2.13
C ARG A 203 25.15 -0.45 1.58
N THR A 204 24.16 -0.49 2.47
CA THR A 204 22.76 -0.46 2.06
C THR A 204 21.95 0.56 2.86
N LEU A 205 20.96 1.12 2.18
CA LEU A 205 19.90 1.97 2.72
C LEU A 205 18.61 1.14 2.86
N THR A 206 17.95 1.24 4.02
CA THR A 206 16.55 0.84 4.16
C THR A 206 15.66 2.03 4.41
N ILE A 207 14.47 2.06 3.78
CA ILE A 207 13.49 3.12 3.93
C ILE A 207 12.28 2.58 4.69
N LEU A 208 11.88 3.26 5.76
CA LEU A 208 10.69 2.97 6.54
C LEU A 208 9.66 4.09 6.32
N TYR A 209 8.50 3.76 5.77
CA TYR A 209 7.42 4.72 5.56
C TYR A 209 6.06 4.15 5.95
N ALA A 210 5.08 5.02 6.15
CA ALA A 210 3.71 4.63 6.46
C ALA A 210 2.68 5.59 5.81
N LEU A 211 1.60 5.87 6.51
CA LEU A 211 0.48 6.68 6.01
C LEU A 211 0.83 8.16 5.79
N GLY A 212 1.95 8.65 6.33
CA GLY A 212 2.46 9.98 6.03
C GLY A 212 2.77 10.21 4.55
N TRP A 213 3.09 9.13 3.81
CA TRP A 213 3.21 9.18 2.35
C TRP A 213 1.93 8.80 1.63
N THR A 214 1.27 7.71 2.07
CA THR A 214 0.12 7.16 1.33
C THR A 214 -1.13 8.03 1.38
N GLN A 215 -1.27 8.88 2.38
CA GLN A 215 -2.45 9.73 2.56
C GLN A 215 -2.25 11.15 2.01
N HIS A 216 -1.72 11.23 0.78
CA HIS A 216 -1.62 12.42 -0.05
C HIS A 216 -2.25 12.18 -1.43
N SER A 217 -2.69 13.22 -2.08
CA SER A 217 -3.20 13.16 -3.46
C SER A 217 -2.15 12.75 -4.51
N ILE A 218 -0.89 12.66 -4.10
CA ILE A 218 0.27 12.18 -4.87
C ILE A 218 0.97 10.99 -4.18
N GLY A 219 0.30 10.32 -3.24
CA GLY A 219 0.93 9.33 -2.35
C GLY A 219 1.59 8.16 -3.08
N SER A 220 0.99 7.65 -4.14
CA SER A 220 1.57 6.59 -4.96
C SER A 220 2.89 7.00 -5.60
N GLN A 221 3.00 8.24 -6.10
CA GLN A 221 4.22 8.76 -6.71
C GLN A 221 5.31 9.09 -5.67
N ILE A 222 4.96 9.51 -4.46
CA ILE A 222 5.93 9.66 -3.37
C ILE A 222 6.65 8.33 -3.11
N ILE A 223 5.88 7.26 -2.93
CA ILE A 223 6.41 5.91 -2.67
C ILE A 223 7.27 5.44 -3.84
N ARG A 224 6.83 5.73 -5.06
CA ARG A 224 7.57 5.37 -6.27
C ARG A 224 8.89 6.11 -6.38
N THR A 225 8.95 7.39 -6.02
CA THR A 225 10.20 8.19 -5.99
C THR A 225 11.23 7.53 -5.06
N ALA A 226 10.80 7.10 -3.88
CA ALA A 226 11.67 6.37 -2.95
C ALA A 226 12.16 5.02 -3.52
N ALA A 227 11.29 4.29 -4.22
CA ALA A 227 11.66 3.04 -4.88
C ALA A 227 12.69 3.25 -6.00
N MET A 228 12.52 4.30 -6.81
CA MET A 228 13.48 4.68 -7.85
C MET A 228 14.85 5.06 -7.25
N MET A 229 14.87 5.81 -6.17
CA MET A 229 16.10 6.13 -5.44
C MET A 229 16.84 4.87 -4.99
N GLN A 230 16.13 3.89 -4.42
CA GLN A 230 16.70 2.62 -4.00
C GLN A 230 17.26 1.78 -5.16
N LEU A 231 16.64 1.84 -6.34
CA LEU A 231 17.14 1.21 -7.55
C LEU A 231 18.44 1.86 -8.04
N LEU A 232 18.52 3.19 -8.05
CA LEU A 232 19.74 3.91 -8.42
C LEU A 232 20.91 3.58 -7.50
N LEU A 233 20.63 3.37 -6.22
CA LEU A 233 21.62 2.97 -5.21
C LEU A 233 21.98 1.47 -5.26
N GLY A 234 21.24 0.64 -6.02
CA GLY A 234 21.48 -0.81 -6.11
C GLY A 234 21.10 -1.58 -4.86
N ASN A 235 20.15 -1.08 -4.06
CA ASN A 235 19.83 -1.66 -2.74
C ASN A 235 18.68 -2.68 -2.75
N ILE A 236 17.87 -2.76 -3.82
CA ILE A 236 16.79 -3.75 -3.88
C ILE A 236 17.34 -5.14 -4.14
N GLY A 237 16.86 -6.12 -3.37
CA GLY A 237 17.36 -7.50 -3.41
C GLY A 237 18.59 -7.74 -2.52
N MET A 238 19.14 -6.70 -1.90
CA MET A 238 20.30 -6.78 -1.01
C MET A 238 19.90 -6.95 0.47
N PRO A 239 20.69 -7.65 1.30
CA PRO A 239 20.49 -7.64 2.74
C PRO A 239 20.58 -6.23 3.32
N GLY A 240 19.59 -5.83 4.13
CA GLY A 240 19.50 -4.50 4.70
C GLY A 240 19.11 -3.40 3.71
N GLY A 241 18.85 -3.74 2.46
CA GLY A 241 18.35 -2.82 1.44
C GLY A 241 16.86 -2.99 1.18
N GLY A 242 16.09 -1.90 1.07
CA GLY A 242 14.69 -2.07 0.74
C GLY A 242 13.79 -0.87 0.98
N VAL A 243 12.54 -1.04 0.54
CA VAL A 243 11.44 -0.10 0.75
C VAL A 243 10.38 -0.79 1.62
N ASN A 244 10.19 -0.27 2.82
CA ASN A 244 9.39 -0.91 3.86
C ASN A 244 8.12 -0.12 4.14
N ALA A 245 6.99 -0.64 3.61
CA ALA A 245 5.66 -0.15 3.92
C ALA A 245 5.24 -0.64 5.32
N LEU A 246 5.30 0.21 6.32
CA LEU A 246 4.88 -0.09 7.68
C LEU A 246 3.36 0.01 7.78
N ARG A 247 2.67 -1.14 7.78
CA ARG A 247 1.20 -1.20 7.80
C ARG A 247 0.65 -0.76 9.15
N GLY A 248 -0.42 0.00 9.18
CA GLY A 248 -1.05 0.46 10.42
C GLY A 248 -1.80 -0.65 11.14
N HIS A 249 -2.59 -1.44 10.43
CA HIS A 249 -3.31 -2.58 11.00
C HIS A 249 -2.46 -3.85 10.94
N SER A 250 -2.61 -4.74 11.92
CA SER A 250 -1.78 -5.95 12.10
C SER A 250 -1.85 -6.93 10.93
N ASN A 251 -3.00 -7.04 10.25
CA ASN A 251 -3.23 -7.96 9.14
C ASN A 251 -3.57 -7.27 7.81
N ILE A 252 -3.28 -6.00 7.63
CA ILE A 252 -3.62 -5.31 6.37
C ILE A 252 -2.86 -5.90 5.17
N GLN A 253 -1.69 -6.46 5.37
CA GLN A 253 -0.99 -7.19 4.32
C GLN A 253 -1.78 -8.44 3.90
N GLY A 254 -2.24 -9.25 4.86
CA GLY A 254 -3.04 -10.45 4.60
C GLY A 254 -4.38 -10.13 3.95
N LEU A 255 -5.09 -9.12 4.44
CA LEU A 255 -6.36 -8.68 3.83
C LEU A 255 -6.17 -8.25 2.37
N THR A 256 -5.07 -7.52 2.08
CA THR A 256 -4.76 -7.11 0.72
C THR A 256 -4.38 -8.30 -0.17
N ASP A 257 -3.65 -9.27 0.36
CA ASP A 257 -3.32 -10.52 -0.33
C ASP A 257 -4.58 -11.33 -0.69
N LEU A 258 -5.64 -11.23 0.12
CA LEU A 258 -6.92 -11.92 -0.09
C LEU A 258 -7.97 -11.12 -0.86
N GLY A 259 -7.60 -9.96 -1.45
CA GLY A 259 -8.51 -9.21 -2.33
C GLY A 259 -9.36 -8.15 -1.61
N LEU A 260 -8.84 -7.47 -0.60
CA LEU A 260 -9.55 -6.37 0.10
C LEU A 260 -9.95 -5.21 -0.84
N MET A 261 -9.17 -4.96 -1.89
CA MET A 261 -9.47 -3.87 -2.85
C MET A 261 -10.62 -4.27 -3.77
N THR A 262 -11.43 -3.30 -4.16
CA THR A 262 -12.68 -3.53 -4.92
C THR A 262 -12.50 -4.12 -6.31
N ASP A 263 -11.30 -4.05 -6.86
CA ASP A 263 -10.94 -4.55 -8.20
C ASP A 263 -10.05 -5.80 -8.14
N LEU A 264 -9.77 -6.33 -6.94
CA LEU A 264 -8.88 -7.47 -6.74
C LEU A 264 -9.61 -8.72 -6.27
N LEU A 265 -9.14 -9.85 -6.77
CA LEU A 265 -9.37 -11.19 -6.28
C LEU A 265 -8.17 -11.65 -5.42
N PRO A 266 -8.29 -12.76 -4.66
CA PRO A 266 -7.18 -13.31 -3.89
C PRO A 266 -5.91 -13.51 -4.72
N GLY A 267 -4.75 -13.22 -4.13
CA GLY A 267 -3.46 -13.37 -4.81
C GLY A 267 -3.16 -12.26 -5.83
N TYR A 268 -3.79 -11.10 -5.72
CA TYR A 268 -3.63 -9.98 -6.67
C TYR A 268 -4.10 -10.28 -8.10
N LEU A 269 -4.94 -11.27 -8.27
CA LEU A 269 -5.73 -11.42 -9.48
C LEU A 269 -6.73 -10.25 -9.53
N THR A 270 -7.14 -9.86 -10.74
CA THR A 270 -8.06 -8.73 -10.89
C THR A 270 -9.45 -9.20 -11.31
N LEU A 271 -10.45 -8.39 -11.04
CA LEU A 271 -11.75 -8.55 -11.67
C LEU A 271 -11.67 -8.19 -13.17
N ALA A 272 -12.54 -8.76 -13.96
CA ALA A 272 -12.68 -8.43 -15.37
C ALA A 272 -13.26 -7.02 -15.54
N LYS A 273 -12.94 -6.39 -16.67
CA LYS A 273 -13.64 -5.19 -17.14
C LYS A 273 -14.85 -5.60 -17.98
N ASP A 274 -15.85 -4.73 -18.04
CA ASP A 274 -17.08 -4.97 -18.80
C ASP A 274 -16.85 -5.34 -20.28
N GLY A 275 -15.81 -4.79 -20.90
CA GLY A 275 -15.43 -5.14 -22.28
C GLY A 275 -14.74 -6.52 -22.45
N GLU A 276 -14.39 -7.21 -21.37
CA GLU A 276 -13.68 -8.50 -21.40
C GLU A 276 -14.70 -9.65 -21.27
N GLN A 277 -15.29 -10.09 -22.39
CA GLN A 277 -16.42 -11.02 -22.38
C GLN A 277 -16.04 -12.51 -22.46
N SER A 278 -14.77 -12.85 -22.70
CA SER A 278 -14.27 -14.24 -22.68
C SER A 278 -13.08 -14.41 -21.77
N LEU A 279 -12.89 -15.64 -21.26
CA LEU A 279 -11.72 -15.99 -20.44
C LEU A 279 -10.41 -15.73 -21.18
N ASP A 280 -10.32 -16.02 -22.47
CA ASP A 280 -9.09 -15.80 -23.24
C ASP A 280 -8.74 -14.33 -23.38
N GLN A 281 -9.73 -13.44 -23.62
CA GLN A 281 -9.50 -11.99 -23.62
C GLN A 281 -9.00 -11.51 -22.25
N PHE A 282 -9.62 -11.99 -21.19
CA PHE A 282 -9.27 -11.64 -19.82
C PHE A 282 -7.84 -12.07 -19.46
N ILE A 283 -7.48 -13.33 -19.76
CA ILE A 283 -6.15 -13.87 -19.49
C ILE A 283 -5.09 -13.18 -20.37
N GLY A 284 -5.39 -12.99 -21.66
CA GLY A 284 -4.46 -12.33 -22.58
C GLY A 284 -4.06 -10.92 -22.15
N ALA A 285 -4.99 -10.18 -21.53
CA ALA A 285 -4.70 -8.84 -21.01
C ALA A 285 -3.79 -8.84 -19.75
N ARG A 286 -3.64 -9.99 -19.08
CA ARG A 286 -2.97 -10.11 -17.76
C ARG A 286 -1.74 -11.01 -17.74
N ALA A 287 -1.54 -11.81 -18.79
CA ALA A 287 -0.36 -12.65 -18.97
C ALA A 287 0.53 -12.05 -20.08
N PRO A 288 1.29 -10.99 -19.80
CA PRO A 288 2.07 -10.30 -20.81
C PRO A 288 3.16 -11.20 -21.40
N ALA A 289 3.36 -11.11 -22.71
CA ALA A 289 4.46 -11.79 -23.38
C ALA A 289 5.82 -11.28 -22.84
N PRO A 290 6.85 -12.13 -22.85
CA PRO A 290 8.21 -11.71 -22.52
C PRO A 290 8.69 -10.57 -23.44
N MET A 291 9.32 -9.56 -22.87
CA MET A 291 9.89 -8.41 -23.59
C MET A 291 11.42 -8.47 -23.68
N ARG A 292 12.01 -9.60 -23.30
CA ARG A 292 13.44 -9.89 -23.33
C ARG A 292 13.65 -11.40 -23.63
N THR A 293 14.72 -11.73 -24.28
CA THR A 293 15.08 -13.13 -24.58
C THR A 293 15.14 -13.98 -23.29
N ASN A 294 14.58 -15.18 -23.33
CA ASN A 294 14.53 -16.14 -22.22
C ASN A 294 13.82 -15.64 -20.95
N GLN A 295 13.24 -14.44 -20.95
CA GLN A 295 12.60 -13.91 -19.77
C GLN A 295 11.26 -14.61 -19.52
N LEU A 296 11.09 -15.09 -18.30
CA LEU A 296 9.83 -15.56 -17.76
C LEU A 296 9.42 -14.67 -16.58
N ASN A 297 8.12 -14.57 -16.34
CA ASN A 297 7.58 -13.87 -15.18
C ASN A 297 6.44 -14.66 -14.55
N TYR A 298 6.11 -14.37 -13.30
CA TYR A 298 5.07 -15.11 -12.59
C TYR A 298 3.67 -14.89 -13.14
N TRP A 299 3.41 -13.75 -13.78
CA TRP A 299 2.13 -13.49 -14.42
C TRP A 299 1.88 -14.36 -15.67
N GLY A 300 2.91 -14.99 -16.23
CA GLY A 300 2.75 -16.07 -17.22
C GLY A 300 1.97 -17.28 -16.70
N ASN A 301 1.84 -17.42 -15.36
CA ASN A 301 1.01 -18.44 -14.72
C ASN A 301 -0.40 -17.95 -14.39
N TYR A 302 -0.81 -16.78 -14.87
CA TYR A 302 -2.08 -16.13 -14.47
C TYR A 302 -3.28 -17.07 -14.66
N LYS A 303 -3.35 -17.79 -15.78
CA LYS A 303 -4.42 -18.76 -16.05
C LYS A 303 -4.49 -19.86 -14.98
N LYS A 304 -3.35 -20.43 -14.58
CA LYS A 304 -3.29 -21.48 -13.54
C LYS A 304 -3.84 -20.97 -12.21
N PHE A 305 -3.47 -19.75 -11.84
CA PHE A 305 -3.92 -19.15 -10.59
C PHE A 305 -5.41 -18.85 -10.61
N TRP A 306 -5.90 -18.28 -11.72
CA TRP A 306 -7.31 -17.93 -11.87
C TRP A 306 -8.20 -19.17 -11.97
N VAL A 307 -7.81 -20.19 -12.76
CA VAL A 307 -8.58 -21.44 -12.89
C VAL A 307 -8.64 -22.17 -11.56
N SER A 308 -7.51 -22.25 -10.83
CA SER A 308 -7.50 -22.87 -9.51
C SER A 308 -8.39 -22.13 -8.49
N LEU A 309 -8.47 -20.79 -8.59
CA LEU A 309 -9.38 -19.99 -7.77
C LEU A 309 -10.85 -20.28 -8.12
N SER A 310 -11.19 -20.30 -9.40
CA SER A 310 -12.54 -20.64 -9.85
C SER A 310 -12.95 -22.06 -9.42
N LYS A 311 -12.04 -23.01 -9.52
CA LYS A 311 -12.25 -24.39 -8.99
C LYS A 311 -12.44 -24.43 -7.48
N SER A 312 -11.76 -23.55 -6.71
CA SER A 312 -12.00 -23.44 -5.27
C SER A 312 -13.40 -22.93 -4.96
N TRP A 313 -13.90 -21.97 -5.74
CA TRP A 313 -15.20 -21.35 -5.48
C TRP A 313 -16.38 -22.15 -6.06
N PHE A 314 -16.24 -22.74 -7.22
CA PHE A 314 -17.37 -23.36 -7.96
C PHE A 314 -17.20 -24.87 -8.17
N GLY A 315 -16.15 -25.47 -7.62
CA GLY A 315 -15.98 -26.91 -7.56
C GLY A 315 -16.30 -27.65 -8.87
N LYS A 316 -17.30 -28.52 -8.80
CA LYS A 316 -17.75 -29.33 -9.96
C LYS A 316 -18.44 -28.52 -11.05
N ALA A 317 -18.95 -27.33 -10.76
CA ALA A 317 -19.61 -26.49 -11.77
C ALA A 317 -18.61 -25.81 -12.72
N ALA A 318 -17.39 -25.55 -12.26
CA ALA A 318 -16.33 -24.94 -13.08
C ALA A 318 -15.59 -26.02 -13.89
N GLN A 319 -15.81 -26.05 -15.21
CA GLN A 319 -15.23 -27.03 -16.13
C GLN A 319 -14.64 -26.34 -17.36
N PRO A 320 -13.70 -26.98 -18.10
CA PRO A 320 -13.14 -26.40 -19.32
C PRO A 320 -14.19 -26.01 -20.36
N GLU A 321 -15.29 -26.81 -20.48
CA GLU A 321 -16.35 -26.62 -21.47
C GLU A 321 -17.20 -25.36 -21.23
N ASN A 322 -17.08 -24.74 -20.05
CA ASN A 322 -17.80 -23.53 -19.67
C ASN A 322 -16.84 -22.42 -19.20
N ASP A 323 -15.62 -22.41 -19.73
CA ASP A 323 -14.58 -21.43 -19.36
C ASP A 323 -14.41 -21.31 -17.84
N PHE A 324 -14.52 -22.43 -17.12
CA PHE A 324 -14.42 -22.47 -15.66
C PHE A 324 -15.36 -21.47 -14.97
N ARG A 325 -16.55 -21.23 -15.52
CA ARG A 325 -17.54 -20.28 -15.00
C ARG A 325 -17.03 -18.83 -14.92
N TYR A 326 -16.27 -18.42 -15.90
CA TYR A 326 -15.85 -17.03 -16.06
C TYR A 326 -17.06 -16.08 -16.13
N ASP A 327 -18.19 -16.52 -16.68
CA ASP A 327 -19.46 -15.81 -16.75
C ASP A 327 -20.07 -15.50 -15.37
N TRP A 328 -19.70 -16.24 -14.32
CA TRP A 328 -20.19 -16.05 -12.95
C TRP A 328 -19.43 -14.99 -12.15
N PHE A 329 -18.27 -14.56 -12.63
CA PHE A 329 -17.52 -13.50 -11.98
C PHE A 329 -18.02 -12.12 -12.38
N PRO A 330 -18.13 -11.15 -11.44
CA PRO A 330 -18.54 -9.80 -11.77
C PRO A 330 -17.55 -9.12 -12.71
N LYS A 331 -18.05 -8.24 -13.57
CA LYS A 331 -17.27 -7.41 -14.48
C LYS A 331 -17.47 -5.94 -14.09
N LEU A 332 -16.38 -5.17 -14.05
CA LEU A 332 -16.40 -3.79 -13.61
C LEU A 332 -16.58 -2.85 -14.81
N ASP A 333 -17.64 -2.03 -14.76
CA ASP A 333 -17.88 -0.92 -15.70
C ASP A 333 -17.06 0.33 -15.34
N LYS A 334 -16.68 0.48 -14.06
CA LYS A 334 -15.91 1.60 -13.52
C LYS A 334 -15.21 1.22 -12.21
N PRO A 335 -14.22 2.00 -11.73
CA PRO A 335 -13.64 1.80 -10.42
C PRO A 335 -14.65 2.12 -9.30
N TYR A 336 -14.80 1.23 -8.32
CA TYR A 336 -15.66 1.37 -7.13
C TYR A 336 -14.84 1.64 -5.87
N ASP A 337 -13.96 2.64 -5.91
CA ASP A 337 -13.21 3.07 -4.74
C ASP A 337 -14.10 3.77 -3.69
N MET A 338 -13.54 3.94 -2.48
CA MET A 338 -14.26 4.46 -1.34
C MET A 338 -14.92 5.83 -1.60
N LEU A 339 -14.22 6.76 -2.24
CA LEU A 339 -14.77 8.10 -2.51
C LEU A 339 -15.94 8.05 -3.49
N ARG A 340 -15.85 7.18 -4.50
CA ARG A 340 -16.95 6.98 -5.47
C ARG A 340 -18.16 6.32 -4.82
N VAL A 341 -17.95 5.29 -4.01
CA VAL A 341 -19.05 4.58 -3.34
C VAL A 341 -19.82 5.53 -2.42
N TYR A 342 -19.14 6.38 -1.67
CA TYR A 342 -19.82 7.38 -0.84
C TYR A 342 -20.55 8.46 -1.67
N GLU A 343 -19.98 8.87 -2.79
CA GLU A 343 -20.68 9.76 -3.73
C GLU A 343 -21.95 9.10 -4.28
N MET A 344 -21.91 7.81 -4.62
CA MET A 344 -23.10 7.04 -5.04
C MET A 344 -24.14 6.93 -3.92
N MET A 345 -23.69 6.73 -2.67
CA MET A 345 -24.60 6.74 -1.52
C MET A 345 -25.31 8.09 -1.35
N THR A 346 -24.63 9.23 -1.50
CA THR A 346 -25.27 10.56 -1.41
C THR A 346 -26.36 10.76 -2.47
N LYS A 347 -26.25 10.07 -3.60
CA LYS A 347 -27.22 10.07 -4.71
C LYS A 347 -28.35 9.04 -4.55
N GLY A 348 -28.30 8.21 -3.49
CA GLY A 348 -29.27 7.13 -3.28
C GLY A 348 -29.12 5.94 -4.22
N GLU A 349 -27.98 5.79 -4.87
CA GLU A 349 -27.67 4.68 -5.80
C GLU A 349 -27.28 3.39 -5.05
N VAL A 350 -27.09 3.44 -3.73
CA VAL A 350 -26.71 2.30 -2.87
C VAL A 350 -27.81 2.07 -1.85
N ASN A 351 -28.39 0.86 -1.81
CA ASN A 351 -29.47 0.52 -0.89
C ASN A 351 -28.98 0.08 0.48
N GLY A 352 -27.93 -0.73 0.55
CA GLY A 352 -27.42 -1.31 1.78
C GLY A 352 -25.91 -1.26 1.88
N TYR A 353 -25.39 -1.23 3.09
CA TYR A 353 -23.96 -1.22 3.38
C TYR A 353 -23.62 -2.18 4.52
N ILE A 354 -22.73 -3.14 4.26
CA ILE A 354 -22.18 -4.01 5.31
C ILE A 354 -20.80 -3.48 5.69
N CYS A 355 -20.66 -3.05 6.94
CA CYS A 355 -19.46 -2.48 7.50
C CYS A 355 -18.86 -3.47 8.51
N GLN A 356 -17.74 -4.11 8.15
CA GLN A 356 -17.09 -5.13 8.94
C GLN A 356 -15.74 -4.65 9.45
N GLY A 357 -15.59 -4.58 10.79
CA GLY A 357 -14.33 -4.22 11.44
C GLY A 357 -13.77 -2.84 11.05
N PHE A 358 -14.63 -1.90 10.69
CA PHE A 358 -14.25 -0.59 10.18
C PHE A 358 -15.17 0.51 10.73
N ASN A 359 -14.63 1.69 10.97
CA ASN A 359 -15.38 2.87 11.43
C ASN A 359 -15.30 4.01 10.40
N PRO A 360 -16.00 3.91 9.25
CA PRO A 360 -15.88 4.86 8.16
C PRO A 360 -16.30 6.29 8.50
N LEU A 361 -17.25 6.50 9.41
CA LEU A 361 -17.60 7.87 9.81
C LEU A 361 -16.41 8.61 10.43
N ALA A 362 -15.56 7.89 11.17
CA ALA A 362 -14.37 8.46 11.78
C ALA A 362 -13.15 8.42 10.85
N ALA A 363 -13.05 7.40 9.99
CA ALA A 363 -11.88 7.14 9.16
C ALA A 363 -11.92 7.82 7.79
N ALA A 364 -13.11 8.02 7.20
CA ALA A 364 -13.24 8.66 5.89
C ALA A 364 -13.19 10.20 6.00
N PRO A 365 -12.86 10.90 4.91
CA PRO A 365 -12.82 12.37 4.92
C PRO A 365 -14.23 12.99 4.93
N HIS A 366 -14.31 14.23 5.31
CA HIS A 366 -15.53 15.04 5.20
C HIS A 366 -16.76 14.42 5.90
N LYS A 367 -16.73 14.35 7.23
CA LYS A 367 -17.77 13.71 8.09
C LYS A 367 -19.21 14.04 7.66
N LYS A 368 -19.53 15.31 7.34
CA LYS A 368 -20.91 15.71 6.95
C LYS A 368 -21.36 14.97 5.69
N LYS A 369 -20.48 14.85 4.69
CA LYS A 369 -20.76 14.08 3.48
C LYS A 369 -20.99 12.59 3.78
N GLN A 370 -20.23 12.03 4.74
CA GLN A 370 -20.40 10.64 5.16
C GLN A 370 -21.74 10.43 5.87
N SER A 371 -22.11 11.33 6.79
CA SER A 371 -23.42 11.26 7.48
C SER A 371 -24.58 11.38 6.49
N GLU A 372 -24.47 12.25 5.50
CA GLU A 372 -25.45 12.37 4.41
C GLU A 372 -25.54 11.07 3.61
N ALA A 373 -24.38 10.49 3.20
CA ALA A 373 -24.32 9.24 2.47
C ALA A 373 -25.02 8.10 3.23
N PHE A 374 -24.72 7.93 4.50
CA PHE A 374 -25.34 6.89 5.33
C PHE A 374 -26.84 7.11 5.54
N SER A 375 -27.30 8.35 5.61
CA SER A 375 -28.73 8.68 5.77
C SER A 375 -29.57 8.35 4.52
N LYS A 376 -28.95 8.08 3.37
CA LYS A 376 -29.63 7.67 2.13
C LYS A 376 -29.77 6.16 1.97
N LEU A 377 -29.10 5.38 2.81
CA LEU A 377 -29.20 3.91 2.80
C LEU A 377 -30.56 3.47 3.34
N LYS A 378 -31.05 2.33 2.83
CA LYS A 378 -32.21 1.65 3.45
C LYS A 378 -31.81 0.91 4.72
N PHE A 379 -30.65 0.26 4.69
CA PHE A 379 -30.09 -0.45 5.85
C PHE A 379 -28.56 -0.39 5.89
N MET A 380 -28.02 -0.52 7.11
CA MET A 380 -26.59 -0.66 7.37
C MET A 380 -26.39 -1.78 8.36
N VAL A 381 -25.53 -2.74 8.03
CA VAL A 381 -25.08 -3.80 8.97
C VAL A 381 -23.68 -3.46 9.45
N VAL A 382 -23.50 -3.32 10.75
CA VAL A 382 -22.19 -3.07 11.37
C VAL A 382 -21.77 -4.27 12.18
N MET A 383 -20.71 -4.93 11.71
CA MET A 383 -20.07 -6.07 12.35
C MET A 383 -18.80 -5.60 13.06
N ASP A 384 -18.85 -5.49 14.38
CA ASP A 384 -17.75 -4.91 15.16
C ASP A 384 -17.81 -5.39 16.62
N PRO A 385 -16.67 -5.67 17.28
CA PRO A 385 -16.64 -5.99 18.71
C PRO A 385 -17.04 -4.80 19.59
N LEU A 386 -16.99 -3.56 19.07
CA LEU A 386 -17.23 -2.34 19.82
C LEU A 386 -18.33 -1.48 19.16
N ARG A 387 -18.90 -0.59 19.94
CA ARG A 387 -19.72 0.49 19.40
C ARG A 387 -18.81 1.51 18.74
N THR A 388 -19.19 1.95 17.55
CA THR A 388 -18.44 2.91 16.75
C THR A 388 -19.29 4.10 16.36
N GLU A 389 -18.67 5.20 15.95
CA GLU A 389 -19.38 6.36 15.41
C GLU A 389 -20.23 5.98 14.19
N THR A 390 -19.79 5.01 13.40
CA THR A 390 -20.55 4.50 12.26
C THR A 390 -21.84 3.80 12.69
N SER A 391 -21.79 2.97 13.74
CA SER A 391 -23.01 2.32 14.26
C SER A 391 -23.98 3.28 14.96
N GLU A 392 -23.49 4.46 15.34
CA GLU A 392 -24.26 5.48 16.08
C GLU A 392 -24.42 6.80 15.29
N PHE A 393 -24.14 6.80 13.97
CA PHE A 393 -24.11 8.01 13.15
C PHE A 393 -25.42 8.80 13.19
N TRP A 394 -26.54 8.12 13.40
CA TRP A 394 -27.91 8.62 13.46
C TRP A 394 -28.26 9.31 14.79
N ARG A 395 -27.43 9.13 15.84
CA ARG A 395 -27.71 9.70 17.17
C ARG A 395 -27.14 11.11 17.27
N ASN A 396 -27.98 12.03 17.69
CA ASN A 396 -27.51 13.37 18.09
C ASN A 396 -26.61 13.23 19.33
N ALA A 397 -25.42 13.77 19.26
CA ALA A 397 -24.42 13.80 20.33
C ALA A 397 -23.96 15.22 20.68
N GLY A 398 -24.79 16.23 20.35
CA GLY A 398 -24.44 17.65 20.46
C GLY A 398 -23.53 18.09 19.31
N GLU A 399 -22.65 19.05 19.58
CA GLU A 399 -21.75 19.59 18.55
C GLU A 399 -20.84 18.55 17.89
N GLU A 400 -20.49 17.47 18.59
CA GLU A 400 -19.65 16.41 18.05
C GLU A 400 -20.37 15.57 16.98
N ASN A 401 -21.70 15.51 17.04
CA ASN A 401 -22.55 14.87 16.02
C ASN A 401 -23.95 15.49 16.01
N ASP A 402 -24.05 16.70 15.50
CA ASP A 402 -25.30 17.42 15.37
C ASP A 402 -26.09 16.97 14.13
N VAL A 403 -26.92 15.94 14.33
CA VAL A 403 -27.79 15.36 13.31
C VAL A 403 -29.25 15.39 13.76
N ASP A 404 -30.17 15.58 12.82
CA ASP A 404 -31.58 15.40 13.06
C ASP A 404 -31.94 13.91 13.03
N THR A 405 -31.92 13.30 14.21
CA THR A 405 -32.20 11.85 14.37
C THR A 405 -33.55 11.45 13.75
N ALA A 406 -34.58 12.29 13.82
CA ALA A 406 -35.92 11.98 13.32
C ALA A 406 -35.97 11.90 11.78
N SER A 407 -35.07 12.60 11.09
CA SER A 407 -35.03 12.63 9.63
C SER A 407 -34.27 11.39 9.04
N ILE A 408 -33.49 10.68 9.84
CA ILE A 408 -32.70 9.54 9.39
C ILE A 408 -33.53 8.26 9.44
N GLN A 409 -33.77 7.64 8.27
CA GLN A 409 -34.61 6.45 8.13
C GLN A 409 -33.81 5.15 7.90
N THR A 410 -32.50 5.22 7.89
CA THR A 410 -31.61 4.05 7.72
C THR A 410 -31.76 3.10 8.90
N GLU A 411 -32.15 1.84 8.64
CA GLU A 411 -32.13 0.79 9.65
C GLU A 411 -30.70 0.34 9.93
N VAL A 412 -30.23 0.44 11.18
CA VAL A 412 -28.89 0.06 11.60
C VAL A 412 -28.95 -1.24 12.40
N ILE A 413 -28.37 -2.29 11.83
CA ILE A 413 -28.26 -3.62 12.44
C ILE A 413 -26.85 -3.79 12.97
N ARG A 414 -26.68 -4.02 14.26
CA ARG A 414 -25.39 -4.27 14.89
C ARG A 414 -25.24 -5.75 15.22
N LEU A 415 -24.16 -6.37 14.71
CA LEU A 415 -23.77 -7.74 14.98
C LEU A 415 -22.47 -7.72 15.78
N PRO A 416 -22.47 -8.13 17.07
CA PRO A 416 -21.26 -8.16 17.87
C PRO A 416 -20.34 -9.27 17.36
N THR A 417 -19.09 -8.92 17.05
CA THR A 417 -18.08 -9.87 16.59
C THR A 417 -17.02 -10.13 17.65
N THR A 418 -16.27 -11.21 17.47
CA THR A 418 -15.09 -11.52 18.26
C THR A 418 -13.92 -10.65 17.86
N CYS A 419 -12.86 -10.65 18.67
CA CYS A 419 -11.54 -10.16 18.28
C CYS A 419 -10.57 -11.36 18.10
N PHE A 420 -9.35 -11.08 17.64
CA PHE A 420 -8.34 -12.12 17.37
C PHE A 420 -8.04 -13.06 18.57
N ALA A 421 -8.30 -12.64 19.80
CA ALA A 421 -8.08 -13.45 20.98
C ALA A 421 -9.12 -14.59 21.15
N GLU A 422 -10.29 -14.42 20.56
CA GLU A 422 -11.44 -15.34 20.69
C GLU A 422 -11.59 -16.29 19.50
N GLU A 423 -10.65 -16.25 18.55
CA GLU A 423 -10.65 -17.10 17.37
C GLU A 423 -9.25 -17.60 17.02
N ALA A 424 -9.15 -18.62 16.17
CA ALA A 424 -7.88 -19.10 15.62
C ALA A 424 -7.75 -18.65 14.16
N GLY A 425 -6.53 -18.36 13.72
CA GLY A 425 -6.29 -17.94 12.35
C GLY A 425 -4.87 -17.47 12.13
N ALA A 426 -4.64 -16.78 11.02
CA ALA A 426 -3.33 -16.24 10.65
C ALA A 426 -3.35 -14.72 10.46
N LEU A 427 -2.28 -14.09 10.87
CA LEU A 427 -1.97 -12.69 10.55
C LEU A 427 -0.76 -12.64 9.61
N VAL A 428 -0.80 -11.75 8.64
CA VAL A 428 0.36 -11.45 7.79
C VAL A 428 0.84 -10.04 8.10
N ASN A 429 2.01 -9.93 8.73
CA ASN A 429 2.57 -8.65 9.11
C ASN A 429 3.14 -7.88 7.90
N SER A 430 3.57 -6.63 8.12
CA SER A 430 4.14 -5.78 7.06
C SER A 430 5.34 -6.43 6.34
N GLY A 431 6.16 -7.20 7.05
CA GLY A 431 7.29 -7.94 6.52
C GLY A 431 6.93 -9.25 5.82
N ARG A 432 5.65 -9.52 5.61
CA ARG A 432 5.11 -10.71 4.92
C ARG A 432 5.25 -12.03 5.69
N VAL A 433 5.52 -12.00 6.97
CA VAL A 433 5.52 -13.21 7.81
C VAL A 433 4.09 -13.62 8.09
N LEU A 434 3.75 -14.88 7.76
CA LEU A 434 2.50 -15.52 8.16
C LEU A 434 2.65 -16.08 9.57
N GLN A 435 1.76 -15.64 10.45
CA GLN A 435 1.82 -15.97 11.88
C GLN A 435 0.48 -16.53 12.33
N TRP A 436 0.45 -17.83 12.64
CA TRP A 436 -0.72 -18.47 13.19
C TRP A 436 -0.90 -18.10 14.66
N HIS A 437 -2.12 -17.89 15.08
CA HIS A 437 -2.51 -17.77 16.48
C HIS A 437 -3.67 -18.72 16.78
N TRP A 438 -3.69 -19.20 18.00
CA TRP A 438 -4.75 -20.08 18.51
C TRP A 438 -5.77 -19.27 19.30
N LYS A 439 -7.00 -19.77 19.36
CA LYS A 439 -8.04 -19.22 20.23
C LYS A 439 -7.56 -19.23 21.69
N GLY A 440 -7.51 -18.05 22.30
CA GLY A 440 -7.05 -17.87 23.68
C GLY A 440 -8.17 -17.59 24.66
N ALA A 441 -9.36 -17.19 24.20
CA ALA A 441 -10.51 -16.84 25.02
C ALA A 441 -11.82 -17.29 24.37
N ASN A 442 -12.89 -17.41 25.16
CA ASN A 442 -14.21 -17.59 24.61
C ASN A 442 -14.83 -16.24 24.20
N PRO A 443 -15.69 -16.24 23.17
CA PRO A 443 -16.46 -15.04 22.81
C PRO A 443 -17.28 -14.53 23.98
N PRO A 444 -17.33 -13.22 24.23
CA PRO A 444 -18.17 -12.65 25.28
C PRO A 444 -19.64 -12.61 24.86
N GLY A 445 -20.55 -12.99 25.76
CA GLY A 445 -21.99 -12.91 25.52
C GLY A 445 -22.44 -13.69 24.28
N GLU A 446 -23.12 -13.01 23.37
CA GLU A 446 -23.62 -13.56 22.11
C GLU A 446 -22.73 -13.26 20.89
N ALA A 447 -21.52 -12.74 21.12
CA ALA A 447 -20.59 -12.44 20.04
C ALA A 447 -20.19 -13.71 19.26
N LYS A 448 -20.14 -13.59 17.94
CA LYS A 448 -19.73 -14.65 17.01
C LYS A 448 -18.52 -14.20 16.19
N SER A 449 -17.72 -15.17 15.76
CA SER A 449 -16.61 -14.84 14.85
C SER A 449 -17.13 -14.30 13.51
N ASP A 450 -16.33 -13.49 12.83
CA ASP A 450 -16.66 -13.01 11.48
C ASP A 450 -16.93 -14.19 10.53
N ILE A 451 -16.16 -15.26 10.64
CA ILE A 451 -16.36 -16.50 9.86
C ILE A 451 -17.76 -17.09 10.13
N GLU A 452 -18.16 -17.22 11.38
CA GLU A 452 -19.49 -17.78 11.76
C GLU A 452 -20.61 -16.87 11.24
N ILE A 453 -20.50 -15.55 11.40
CA ILE A 453 -21.51 -14.60 10.92
C ILE A 453 -21.63 -14.66 9.39
N MET A 454 -20.53 -14.66 8.65
CA MET A 454 -20.55 -14.73 7.20
C MET A 454 -21.08 -16.09 6.70
N ALA A 455 -20.74 -17.20 7.39
CA ALA A 455 -21.27 -18.52 7.06
C ALA A 455 -22.77 -18.60 7.26
N LEU A 456 -23.29 -18.06 8.37
CA LEU A 456 -24.73 -17.99 8.64
C LEU A 456 -25.47 -17.17 7.58
N LEU A 457 -24.95 -15.98 7.26
CA LEU A 457 -25.54 -15.10 6.25
C LEU A 457 -25.54 -15.76 4.87
N TYR A 458 -24.38 -16.28 4.43
CA TYR A 458 -24.27 -16.94 3.13
C TYR A 458 -25.23 -18.13 3.01
N ASN A 459 -25.25 -19.03 4.00
CA ASN A 459 -26.10 -20.21 3.92
C ASN A 459 -27.59 -19.83 3.91
N ARG A 460 -28.01 -18.81 4.67
CA ARG A 460 -29.39 -18.34 4.63
C ARG A 460 -29.77 -17.71 3.29
N ILE A 461 -28.85 -16.91 2.72
CA ILE A 461 -29.03 -16.35 1.38
C ILE A 461 -29.13 -17.45 0.33
N LYS A 462 -28.26 -18.46 0.39
CA LYS A 462 -28.30 -19.64 -0.49
C LYS A 462 -29.64 -20.37 -0.40
N ASP A 463 -30.12 -20.63 0.82
CA ASP A 463 -31.41 -21.30 1.04
C ASP A 463 -32.58 -20.49 0.42
N LEU A 464 -32.58 -19.15 0.58
CA LEU A 464 -33.57 -18.27 -0.03
C LEU A 464 -33.52 -18.31 -1.57
N TYR A 465 -32.31 -18.30 -2.17
CA TYR A 465 -32.19 -18.43 -3.63
C TYR A 465 -32.65 -19.78 -4.16
N VAL A 466 -32.47 -20.84 -3.38
CA VAL A 466 -33.00 -22.19 -3.73
C VAL A 466 -34.52 -22.20 -3.62
N GLU A 467 -35.09 -21.57 -2.59
CA GLU A 467 -36.53 -21.56 -2.32
C GLU A 467 -37.30 -20.63 -3.28
N GLU A 468 -36.78 -19.44 -3.53
CA GLU A 468 -37.51 -18.34 -4.22
C GLU A 468 -36.96 -18.03 -5.61
N GLY A 469 -35.79 -18.53 -5.98
CA GLY A 469 -35.08 -18.15 -7.19
C GLY A 469 -34.50 -16.74 -7.11
N GLY A 470 -34.26 -16.09 -8.24
CA GLY A 470 -33.72 -14.74 -8.33
C GLY A 470 -33.11 -14.44 -9.70
N ALA A 471 -32.55 -13.25 -9.88
CA ALA A 471 -32.02 -12.82 -11.18
C ALA A 471 -30.77 -13.60 -11.63
N PHE A 472 -29.91 -14.00 -10.66
CA PHE A 472 -28.67 -14.73 -10.92
C PHE A 472 -28.42 -15.77 -9.81
N PRO A 473 -29.23 -16.85 -9.72
CA PRO A 473 -29.13 -17.81 -8.62
C PRO A 473 -27.86 -18.67 -8.71
N ASP A 474 -27.41 -19.03 -9.90
CA ASP A 474 -26.39 -20.06 -10.13
C ASP A 474 -25.07 -19.81 -9.41
N PRO A 475 -24.44 -18.62 -9.44
CA PRO A 475 -23.18 -18.37 -8.73
C PRO A 475 -23.31 -18.55 -7.22
N ILE A 476 -24.48 -18.22 -6.66
CA ILE A 476 -24.73 -18.30 -5.21
C ILE A 476 -25.06 -19.74 -4.80
N VAL A 477 -25.96 -20.40 -5.54
CA VAL A 477 -26.41 -21.75 -5.22
C VAL A 477 -25.30 -22.78 -5.41
N ASN A 478 -24.45 -22.59 -6.41
CA ASN A 478 -23.37 -23.53 -6.77
C ASN A 478 -22.01 -23.15 -6.21
N LEU A 479 -21.90 -22.15 -5.30
CA LEU A 479 -20.66 -21.90 -4.59
C LEU A 479 -20.31 -23.17 -3.78
N ASP A 480 -19.10 -23.70 -3.98
CA ASP A 480 -18.60 -24.86 -3.27
C ASP A 480 -18.38 -24.52 -1.79
N TRP A 481 -18.87 -25.39 -0.92
CA TRP A 481 -18.80 -25.16 0.53
C TRP A 481 -18.32 -26.42 1.26
N PRO A 482 -17.03 -26.80 1.08
CA PRO A 482 -16.50 -28.09 1.48
C PRO A 482 -16.12 -28.18 2.95
N TYR A 483 -16.77 -27.41 3.82
CA TYR A 483 -16.44 -27.35 5.23
C TYR A 483 -17.26 -28.36 6.06
N ASN A 484 -16.61 -29.00 7.00
CA ASN A 484 -17.26 -30.01 7.90
C ASN A 484 -18.37 -29.37 8.74
N ALA A 485 -18.10 -28.20 9.32
CA ALA A 485 -19.09 -27.40 10.02
C ALA A 485 -19.66 -26.33 9.08
N ARG A 486 -20.79 -26.64 8.43
CA ARG A 486 -21.42 -25.77 7.42
C ARG A 486 -21.60 -24.32 7.89
N LEU A 487 -22.00 -24.13 9.16
CA LEU A 487 -22.33 -22.80 9.71
C LEU A 487 -21.19 -22.14 10.49
N ASN A 488 -20.09 -22.84 10.70
CA ASN A 488 -18.92 -22.32 11.41
C ASN A 488 -17.64 -23.02 10.97
N PRO A 489 -17.15 -22.77 9.73
CA PRO A 489 -15.89 -23.31 9.25
C PRO A 489 -14.73 -22.97 10.18
N THR A 490 -13.76 -23.85 10.29
CA THR A 490 -12.57 -23.60 11.12
C THR A 490 -11.52 -22.79 10.38
N GLY A 491 -10.65 -22.10 11.10
CA GLY A 491 -9.52 -21.39 10.54
C GLY A 491 -8.57 -22.29 9.74
N GLU A 492 -8.41 -23.56 10.18
CA GLU A 492 -7.61 -24.57 9.48
C GLU A 492 -8.23 -24.96 8.13
N GLU A 493 -9.54 -25.17 8.06
CA GLU A 493 -10.23 -25.48 6.80
C GLU A 493 -10.07 -24.36 5.79
N LEU A 494 -10.20 -23.09 6.22
CA LEU A 494 -9.96 -21.93 5.37
C LEU A 494 -8.48 -21.82 4.95
N ALA A 495 -7.55 -22.10 5.87
CA ALA A 495 -6.13 -22.08 5.54
C ALA A 495 -5.74 -23.15 4.52
N MET A 496 -6.33 -24.34 4.60
CA MET A 496 -6.17 -25.42 3.61
C MET A 496 -6.75 -25.04 2.25
N GLU A 497 -7.91 -24.38 2.22
CA GLU A 497 -8.47 -23.84 0.98
C GLU A 497 -7.56 -22.79 0.34
N MET A 498 -7.05 -21.83 1.13
CA MET A 498 -6.10 -20.83 0.65
C MET A 498 -4.82 -21.46 0.09
N ASN A 499 -4.29 -22.50 0.76
CA ASN A 499 -3.12 -23.25 0.29
C ASN A 499 -3.37 -23.93 -1.05
N GLY A 500 -4.51 -24.56 -1.20
CA GLY A 500 -4.91 -25.31 -2.38
C GLY A 500 -4.63 -26.81 -2.33
N ARG A 501 -5.43 -27.55 -3.10
CA ARG A 501 -5.43 -29.03 -3.13
C ARG A 501 -5.53 -29.57 -4.56
N ALA A 502 -5.09 -30.80 -4.75
CA ALA A 502 -5.36 -31.59 -5.93
C ALA A 502 -6.84 -32.04 -5.94
N ILE A 503 -7.56 -31.81 -7.04
CA ILE A 503 -8.93 -32.31 -7.25
C ILE A 503 -8.88 -33.73 -7.79
N GLU A 504 -7.87 -34.00 -8.64
CA GLU A 504 -7.57 -35.31 -9.24
C GLU A 504 -6.11 -35.66 -8.98
N ASP A 505 -5.70 -36.91 -9.28
CA ASP A 505 -4.31 -37.32 -9.17
C ASP A 505 -3.42 -36.48 -10.11
N LEU A 506 -2.56 -35.65 -9.54
CA LEU A 506 -1.57 -34.90 -10.32
C LEU A 506 -0.44 -35.83 -10.77
N ARG A 507 -0.09 -35.74 -12.04
CA ARG A 507 0.95 -36.58 -12.64
C ARG A 507 2.16 -35.72 -13.06
N ASN A 508 3.33 -36.34 -13.03
CA ASN A 508 4.54 -35.70 -13.49
C ASN A 508 4.42 -35.45 -15.01
N PRO A 509 4.54 -34.19 -15.49
CA PRO A 509 4.44 -33.90 -16.94
C PRO A 509 5.44 -34.67 -17.80
N ASN A 510 6.61 -35.02 -17.27
CA ASN A 510 7.65 -35.76 -17.95
C ASN A 510 7.52 -37.29 -17.81
N ASN A 511 6.65 -37.77 -16.91
CA ASN A 511 6.36 -39.17 -16.68
C ASN A 511 4.90 -39.35 -16.21
N PRO A 512 3.93 -39.45 -17.14
CA PRO A 512 2.49 -39.51 -16.81
C PRO A 512 2.08 -40.73 -15.96
N THR A 513 2.91 -41.72 -15.80
CA THR A 513 2.62 -42.88 -14.93
C THR A 513 2.90 -42.58 -13.47
N GLN A 514 3.72 -41.56 -13.18
CA GLN A 514 4.08 -41.15 -11.85
C GLN A 514 3.08 -40.17 -11.30
N VAL A 515 2.33 -40.58 -10.25
CA VAL A 515 1.49 -39.67 -9.47
C VAL A 515 2.38 -38.89 -8.50
N THR A 516 2.36 -37.58 -8.60
CA THR A 516 3.12 -36.67 -7.73
C THR A 516 2.28 -36.20 -6.53
N ARG A 517 0.95 -36.13 -6.69
CA ARG A 517 -0.01 -35.73 -5.65
C ARG A 517 -1.30 -36.49 -5.88
N LYS A 518 -1.86 -37.12 -4.85
CA LYS A 518 -3.16 -37.79 -4.93
C LYS A 518 -4.31 -36.79 -4.80
N ALA A 519 -5.44 -37.10 -5.38
CA ALA A 519 -6.69 -36.37 -5.19
C ALA A 519 -6.98 -36.11 -3.71
N GLY A 520 -7.39 -34.92 -3.35
CA GLY A 520 -7.67 -34.46 -1.99
C GLY A 520 -6.44 -33.95 -1.21
N GLN A 521 -5.22 -34.26 -1.62
CA GLN A 521 -4.02 -33.82 -0.93
C GLN A 521 -3.73 -32.31 -1.17
N GLN A 522 -3.19 -31.66 -0.16
CA GLN A 522 -2.73 -30.27 -0.22
C GLN A 522 -1.52 -30.14 -1.15
N VAL A 523 -1.49 -29.06 -1.97
CA VAL A 523 -0.30 -28.77 -2.80
C VAL A 523 0.87 -28.31 -1.93
N SER A 524 2.09 -28.61 -2.34
CA SER A 524 3.31 -28.18 -1.66
C SER A 524 3.75 -26.78 -2.02
N GLY A 525 3.17 -26.20 -3.06
CA GLY A 525 3.45 -24.84 -3.53
C GLY A 525 2.75 -24.52 -4.85
N PHE A 526 2.79 -23.25 -5.25
CA PHE A 526 2.11 -22.74 -6.44
C PHE A 526 2.55 -23.41 -7.77
N ALA A 527 3.72 -24.03 -7.79
CA ALA A 527 4.22 -24.73 -8.99
C ALA A 527 3.39 -25.98 -9.34
N GLU A 528 2.66 -26.54 -8.38
CA GLU A 528 1.76 -27.67 -8.60
C GLU A 528 0.38 -27.27 -9.14
N LEU A 529 0.02 -25.97 -9.11
CA LEU A 529 -1.25 -25.48 -9.65
C LEU A 529 -1.32 -25.68 -11.18
N ARG A 530 -2.53 -25.98 -11.68
CA ARG A 530 -2.82 -26.30 -13.08
C ARG A 530 -3.92 -25.40 -13.65
N ASP A 531 -3.94 -25.28 -14.97
CA ASP A 531 -4.96 -24.53 -15.73
C ASP A 531 -5.99 -25.43 -16.43
N ASP A 532 -5.95 -26.73 -16.14
CA ASP A 532 -6.85 -27.76 -16.65
C ASP A 532 -8.01 -28.11 -15.70
N GLY A 533 -8.06 -27.49 -14.52
CA GLY A 533 -9.08 -27.74 -13.51
C GLY A 533 -8.79 -28.89 -12.53
N THR A 534 -7.59 -29.49 -12.60
CA THR A 534 -7.21 -30.59 -11.68
C THR A 534 -6.73 -30.09 -10.31
N THR A 535 -6.62 -28.78 -10.13
CA THR A 535 -6.29 -28.14 -8.83
C THR A 535 -7.30 -27.07 -8.44
N ALA A 536 -7.49 -26.89 -7.13
CA ALA A 536 -8.25 -25.80 -6.53
C ALA A 536 -7.35 -25.05 -5.54
N CYS A 537 -7.41 -23.71 -5.51
CA CYS A 537 -6.58 -22.91 -4.61
C CYS A 537 -7.22 -21.53 -4.38
N GLY A 538 -7.56 -21.22 -3.14
CA GLY A 538 -8.16 -19.92 -2.77
C GLY A 538 -7.19 -18.75 -2.91
N CYS A 539 -5.86 -18.96 -2.71
CA CYS A 539 -4.88 -17.88 -2.86
C CYS A 539 -3.48 -18.41 -3.20
N TRP A 540 -3.09 -18.38 -4.45
CA TRP A 540 -1.85 -18.96 -4.97
C TRP A 540 -0.57 -18.52 -4.25
N ILE A 541 -0.52 -17.29 -3.72
CA ILE A 541 0.67 -16.80 -2.99
C ILE A 541 0.81 -17.43 -1.60
N TYR A 542 -0.22 -18.10 -1.10
CA TYR A 542 -0.20 -18.84 0.17
C TYR A 542 0.04 -20.34 -0.03
N SER A 543 0.13 -20.81 -1.26
CA SER A 543 0.48 -22.22 -1.54
C SER A 543 1.83 -22.56 -0.93
N GLY A 544 1.85 -23.63 -0.13
CA GLY A 544 2.99 -24.05 0.68
C GLY A 544 2.91 -23.59 2.15
N SER A 545 1.86 -22.87 2.55
CA SER A 545 1.69 -22.41 3.93
C SER A 545 0.96 -23.43 4.85
N PHE A 546 0.15 -24.29 4.26
CA PHE A 546 -0.52 -25.39 4.95
C PHE A 546 -0.48 -26.64 4.07
N THR A 547 0.48 -27.53 4.29
CA THR A 547 0.74 -28.69 3.43
C THR A 547 0.40 -29.99 4.15
N GLU A 548 0.66 -31.14 3.52
CA GLU A 548 0.58 -32.45 4.15
C GLU A 548 1.53 -32.60 5.36
N GLU A 549 2.56 -31.74 5.47
CA GLU A 549 3.45 -31.67 6.64
C GLU A 549 2.84 -30.88 7.80
N GLY A 550 1.68 -30.25 7.58
CA GLY A 550 0.93 -29.47 8.57
C GLY A 550 0.96 -27.97 8.34
N ASN A 551 0.56 -27.22 9.37
CA ASN A 551 0.46 -25.76 9.34
C ASN A 551 1.82 -25.09 9.49
N MET A 552 2.41 -24.65 8.39
CA MET A 552 3.72 -24.00 8.38
C MET A 552 3.71 -22.61 9.03
N MET A 553 2.53 -21.98 9.11
CA MET A 553 2.36 -20.67 9.76
C MET A 553 2.48 -20.74 11.28
N ALA A 554 2.31 -21.95 11.86
CA ALA A 554 2.47 -22.22 13.30
C ALA A 554 3.95 -22.35 13.73
N ARG A 555 4.91 -22.30 12.81
CA ARG A 555 6.34 -22.35 13.12
C ARG A 555 6.77 -21.19 14.00
N ARG A 556 7.73 -21.46 14.91
CA ARG A 556 8.24 -20.49 15.90
C ARG A 556 9.77 -20.56 16.05
N ASP A 557 10.45 -21.26 15.14
CA ASP A 557 11.89 -21.40 15.17
C ASP A 557 12.57 -20.11 14.64
N ASN A 558 13.25 -19.40 15.56
CA ASN A 558 14.01 -18.19 15.29
C ASN A 558 15.50 -18.47 15.02
N SER A 559 15.90 -19.73 14.88
CA SER A 559 17.27 -20.05 14.51
C SER A 559 17.63 -19.38 13.17
N ASP A 560 18.83 -18.82 13.11
CA ASP A 560 19.33 -18.12 11.94
C ASP A 560 20.73 -18.62 11.60
N PRO A 561 20.83 -19.73 10.88
CA PRO A 561 22.12 -20.27 10.47
C PRO A 561 22.85 -19.39 9.44
N THR A 562 22.14 -18.41 8.85
CA THR A 562 22.70 -17.51 7.85
C THR A 562 23.50 -16.37 8.45
N GLY A 563 23.26 -16.04 9.73
CA GLY A 563 23.82 -14.88 10.44
C GLY A 563 23.27 -13.50 10.04
N ILE A 564 22.46 -13.44 8.97
CA ILE A 564 21.90 -12.18 8.45
C ILE A 564 20.38 -12.04 8.69
N GLY A 565 19.78 -12.91 9.51
CA GLY A 565 18.38 -12.78 9.96
C GLY A 565 17.36 -13.41 9.04
N GLN A 566 17.72 -14.38 8.19
CA GLN A 566 16.80 -14.93 7.20
C GLN A 566 15.78 -15.92 7.77
N THR A 567 15.88 -16.36 9.02
CA THR A 567 14.87 -17.18 9.74
C THR A 567 14.14 -18.18 8.84
N LEU A 568 14.86 -19.18 8.33
CA LEU A 568 14.39 -20.09 7.27
C LEU A 568 13.16 -20.92 7.64
N ASN A 569 12.91 -21.12 8.93
CA ASN A 569 11.83 -21.96 9.46
C ASN A 569 10.52 -21.22 9.74
N TRP A 570 10.39 -19.96 9.30
CA TRP A 570 9.12 -19.22 9.32
C TRP A 570 8.40 -19.33 7.98
N ALA A 571 7.07 -19.10 7.96
CA ALA A 571 6.27 -19.00 6.75
C ALA A 571 6.20 -17.55 6.25
N TRP A 572 6.26 -17.36 4.94
CA TRP A 572 6.34 -16.06 4.28
C TRP A 572 5.36 -15.96 3.11
N ALA A 573 4.62 -14.88 3.03
CA ALA A 573 3.69 -14.57 1.95
C ALA A 573 4.45 -14.05 0.70
N TRP A 574 5.13 -14.96 0.01
CA TRP A 574 5.76 -14.75 -1.29
C TRP A 574 6.03 -16.12 -1.93
N PRO A 575 5.96 -16.22 -3.28
CA PRO A 575 6.21 -17.49 -3.95
C PRO A 575 7.45 -18.20 -3.44
N ALA A 576 7.32 -19.50 -3.13
CA ALA A 576 8.38 -20.36 -2.59
C ALA A 576 8.98 -19.87 -1.25
N ASN A 577 8.20 -19.17 -0.41
CA ASN A 577 8.63 -18.82 0.95
C ASN A 577 9.88 -17.93 1.03
N ARG A 578 10.09 -17.02 0.06
CA ARG A 578 11.24 -16.10 0.00
C ARG A 578 11.10 -14.97 1.03
N ARG A 579 12.23 -14.53 1.59
CA ARG A 579 12.30 -13.51 2.63
C ARG A 579 12.63 -12.14 2.06
N ILE A 580 13.58 -12.08 1.13
CA ILE A 580 13.93 -10.84 0.41
C ILE A 580 13.49 -11.00 -1.05
N LEU A 581 12.72 -10.03 -1.53
CA LEU A 581 12.20 -10.04 -2.90
C LEU A 581 13.30 -9.62 -3.88
N TYR A 582 13.29 -10.23 -5.06
CA TYR A 582 14.24 -9.94 -6.13
C TYR A 582 15.68 -10.24 -5.72
N ASN A 583 15.86 -11.32 -4.94
CA ASN A 583 17.11 -11.61 -4.27
C ASN A 583 18.25 -12.01 -5.23
N ARG A 584 17.96 -12.43 -6.48
CA ARG A 584 18.99 -12.62 -7.51
C ARG A 584 19.70 -11.31 -7.89
N ALA A 585 19.08 -10.14 -7.63
CA ALA A 585 19.73 -8.85 -7.80
C ALA A 585 20.86 -8.59 -6.78
N SER A 586 21.04 -9.45 -5.78
CA SER A 586 22.20 -9.41 -4.87
C SER A 586 23.51 -9.90 -5.49
N ALA A 587 23.44 -10.45 -6.70
CA ALA A 587 24.60 -10.88 -7.49
C ALA A 587 24.64 -10.15 -8.83
N ASP A 588 25.81 -10.10 -9.46
CA ASP A 588 26.00 -9.57 -10.80
C ASP A 588 25.37 -10.49 -11.88
N PRO A 589 25.31 -10.08 -13.15
CA PRO A 589 24.76 -10.93 -14.23
C PRO A 589 25.44 -12.30 -14.41
N SER A 590 26.67 -12.46 -13.94
CA SER A 590 27.36 -13.75 -13.94
C SER A 590 27.00 -14.66 -12.76
N GLY A 591 26.21 -14.11 -11.79
CA GLY A 591 25.85 -14.78 -10.57
C GLY A 591 26.85 -14.63 -9.42
N LYS A 592 27.88 -13.78 -9.57
CA LYS A 592 28.83 -13.48 -8.49
C LYS A 592 28.22 -12.44 -7.55
N PRO A 593 28.27 -12.64 -6.21
CA PRO A 593 27.76 -11.63 -5.26
C PRO A 593 28.44 -10.28 -5.45
N TRP A 594 27.66 -9.20 -5.39
CA TRP A 594 28.21 -7.83 -5.35
C TRP A 594 29.16 -7.64 -4.16
N ASP A 595 28.80 -8.20 -3.01
CA ASP A 595 29.61 -8.23 -1.79
C ASP A 595 29.63 -9.66 -1.22
N ARG A 596 30.80 -10.23 -1.06
CA ARG A 596 30.99 -11.60 -0.57
C ARG A 596 30.56 -11.77 0.88
N ASP A 597 30.76 -10.75 1.69
CA ASP A 597 30.46 -10.80 3.12
C ASP A 597 28.96 -10.63 3.39
N ARG A 598 28.22 -10.21 2.38
CA ARG A 598 26.77 -9.99 2.41
C ARG A 598 26.04 -10.76 1.30
N ALA A 599 26.59 -11.88 0.87
CA ALA A 599 26.00 -12.69 -0.17
C ALA A 599 24.64 -13.27 0.28
N LEU A 600 23.58 -12.91 -0.43
CA LEU A 600 22.23 -13.43 -0.17
C LEU A 600 21.95 -14.67 -1.01
N VAL A 601 22.06 -14.53 -2.34
CA VAL A 601 22.03 -15.65 -3.28
C VAL A 601 23.11 -15.44 -4.34
N TYR A 602 23.71 -16.55 -4.81
CA TYR A 602 24.78 -16.52 -5.81
C TYR A 602 24.85 -17.84 -6.60
N TRP A 603 25.45 -17.80 -7.77
CA TRP A 603 25.67 -18.97 -8.61
C TRP A 603 26.96 -19.69 -8.22
N ASN A 604 26.84 -20.98 -7.90
CA ASN A 604 28.00 -21.81 -7.53
C ASN A 604 28.64 -22.62 -8.69
N GLY A 605 28.24 -22.31 -9.94
CA GLY A 605 28.61 -23.06 -11.15
C GLY A 605 27.59 -24.10 -11.58
N ARG A 606 26.65 -24.47 -10.73
CA ARG A 606 25.58 -25.46 -10.99
C ARG A 606 24.19 -24.98 -10.61
N ALA A 607 24.08 -24.24 -9.52
CA ALA A 607 22.78 -23.75 -9.01
C ALA A 607 22.96 -22.43 -8.28
N TRP A 608 21.87 -21.65 -8.20
CA TRP A 608 21.75 -20.54 -7.28
C TRP A 608 21.58 -21.07 -5.87
N VAL A 609 22.46 -20.65 -4.97
CA VAL A 609 22.51 -21.06 -3.57
C VAL A 609 22.70 -19.82 -2.69
N GLY A 610 22.50 -19.94 -1.40
CA GLY A 610 22.78 -18.86 -0.44
C GLY A 610 21.87 -18.88 0.78
N ALA A 611 21.72 -17.71 1.38
CA ALA A 611 21.00 -17.52 2.66
C ALA A 611 19.47 -17.43 2.50
N ASP A 612 18.96 -17.29 1.30
CA ASP A 612 17.51 -17.27 1.00
C ASP A 612 17.18 -18.21 -0.15
N VAL A 613 15.90 -18.49 -0.36
CA VAL A 613 15.41 -19.24 -1.52
C VAL A 613 15.58 -18.35 -2.75
N PRO A 614 16.34 -18.80 -3.77
CA PRO A 614 16.56 -18.00 -4.98
C PRO A 614 15.25 -17.67 -5.69
N ASP A 615 15.16 -16.46 -6.20
CA ASP A 615 14.08 -16.11 -7.13
C ASP A 615 14.19 -17.01 -8.36
N TYR A 616 13.03 -17.50 -8.83
CA TYR A 616 12.96 -18.38 -9.98
C TYR A 616 13.57 -19.77 -9.73
N LYS A 617 13.96 -20.47 -10.80
CA LYS A 617 14.55 -21.81 -10.71
C LYS A 617 15.99 -21.75 -10.18
N ALA A 618 16.30 -22.63 -9.25
CA ALA A 618 17.65 -22.68 -8.69
C ALA A 618 18.72 -23.13 -9.72
N ASP A 619 18.34 -23.91 -10.74
CA ASP A 619 19.21 -24.38 -11.80
C ASP A 619 19.29 -23.46 -13.04
N GLU A 620 18.64 -22.28 -13.00
CA GLU A 620 18.66 -21.33 -14.11
C GLU A 620 20.05 -20.73 -14.30
N ASN A 621 20.67 -21.04 -15.44
CA ASN A 621 22.02 -20.61 -15.74
C ASN A 621 22.07 -19.08 -15.94
N PRO A 622 22.97 -18.34 -15.26
CA PRO A 622 23.15 -16.90 -15.48
C PRO A 622 23.42 -16.52 -16.95
N ALA A 623 24.02 -17.39 -17.73
CA ALA A 623 24.29 -17.18 -19.17
C ALA A 623 23.00 -17.03 -20.01
N ASN A 624 21.84 -17.44 -19.49
CA ASN A 624 20.55 -17.21 -20.15
C ASN A 624 20.06 -15.76 -19.99
N ASP A 625 20.78 -14.93 -19.25
CA ASP A 625 20.53 -13.48 -19.08
C ASP A 625 19.09 -13.14 -18.62
N MET A 626 18.50 -13.99 -17.77
CA MET A 626 17.18 -13.72 -17.20
C MET A 626 17.27 -12.67 -16.10
N GLY A 627 16.50 -11.58 -16.21
CA GLY A 627 16.45 -10.50 -15.22
C GLY A 627 15.84 -10.92 -13.87
N PRO A 628 16.28 -10.32 -12.75
CA PRO A 628 15.82 -10.69 -11.41
C PRO A 628 14.41 -10.21 -11.06
N PHE A 629 13.85 -9.24 -11.78
CA PHE A 629 12.52 -8.69 -11.50
C PHE A 629 11.43 -9.53 -12.18
N ILE A 630 11.25 -10.72 -11.64
CA ILE A 630 10.42 -11.82 -12.18
C ILE A 630 8.92 -11.53 -12.28
N MET A 631 8.45 -10.40 -11.77
CA MET A 631 7.05 -9.95 -11.92
C MET A 631 6.87 -9.01 -13.12
N ASN A 632 7.93 -8.58 -13.77
CA ASN A 632 7.92 -7.74 -14.96
C ASN A 632 8.29 -8.54 -16.21
N PRO A 633 7.62 -8.37 -17.35
CA PRO A 633 7.89 -9.13 -18.57
C PRO A 633 9.26 -8.82 -19.18
N GLU A 634 9.85 -7.67 -18.91
CA GLU A 634 11.23 -7.29 -19.27
C GLU A 634 12.28 -7.79 -18.28
N GLY A 635 11.88 -8.35 -17.12
CA GLY A 635 12.81 -8.82 -16.08
C GLY A 635 13.61 -7.73 -15.37
N ALA A 636 13.29 -6.47 -15.62
CA ALA A 636 13.91 -5.28 -15.06
C ALA A 636 12.96 -4.50 -14.15
N ALA A 637 13.50 -3.79 -13.17
CA ALA A 637 12.74 -2.81 -12.41
C ALA A 637 12.54 -1.53 -13.22
N ARG A 638 11.42 -0.85 -13.01
CA ARG A 638 11.03 0.30 -13.83
C ARG A 638 11.29 1.63 -13.13
N LEU A 639 12.15 2.43 -13.71
CA LEU A 639 12.32 3.85 -13.44
C LEU A 639 11.30 4.67 -14.23
N PHE A 640 10.90 4.18 -15.39
CA PHE A 640 9.81 4.69 -16.22
C PHE A 640 8.60 3.76 -16.10
N ALA A 641 7.51 4.20 -15.42
CA ALA A 641 6.39 3.32 -15.05
C ALA A 641 5.52 2.86 -16.23
N ARG A 642 5.84 3.23 -17.44
CA ARG A 642 5.01 2.98 -18.62
C ARG A 642 3.54 3.41 -18.33
N LYS A 643 2.57 2.62 -18.72
CA LYS A 643 1.13 2.82 -18.50
C LYS A 643 0.67 2.56 -17.04
N GLY A 644 1.60 2.28 -16.12
CA GLY A 644 1.30 1.80 -14.78
C GLY A 644 0.76 2.85 -13.79
N MET A 645 0.92 4.14 -14.09
CA MET A 645 0.47 5.24 -13.23
C MET A 645 -0.56 6.12 -13.94
N ALA A 646 -1.46 6.72 -13.17
CA ALA A 646 -2.53 7.55 -13.73
C ALA A 646 -2.04 8.94 -14.16
N GLU A 647 -1.06 9.50 -13.44
CA GLU A 647 -0.62 10.90 -13.54
C GLU A 647 0.78 11.09 -14.14
N GLY A 648 1.41 10.04 -14.61
CA GLY A 648 2.70 10.14 -15.31
C GLY A 648 3.65 8.98 -15.05
N PRO A 649 4.52 8.64 -16.00
CA PRO A 649 5.50 7.57 -15.88
C PRO A 649 6.71 7.93 -15.01
N PHE A 650 6.98 9.22 -14.78
CA PHE A 650 7.89 9.72 -13.76
C PHE A 650 7.11 10.38 -12.61
N PRO A 651 7.56 10.28 -11.36
CA PRO A 651 6.96 11.02 -10.25
C PRO A 651 7.13 12.53 -10.45
N GLU A 652 6.00 13.26 -10.44
CA GLU A 652 5.98 14.71 -10.53
C GLU A 652 5.43 15.32 -9.25
N HIS A 653 5.98 16.43 -8.82
CA HIS A 653 5.41 17.18 -7.70
C HIS A 653 4.21 18.01 -8.16
N TYR A 654 3.11 17.80 -7.47
CA TYR A 654 1.94 18.66 -7.50
C TYR A 654 1.64 19.14 -6.09
N GLU A 655 1.19 20.37 -5.94
CA GLU A 655 0.72 20.89 -4.66
C GLU A 655 -0.52 20.12 -4.19
N PRO A 656 -0.71 19.93 -2.87
CA PRO A 656 -1.98 19.46 -2.32
C PRO A 656 -3.16 20.31 -2.84
N PHE A 657 -4.35 19.74 -2.91
CA PHE A 657 -5.54 20.46 -3.39
C PHE A 657 -5.84 21.70 -2.56
N GLU A 658 -5.51 21.68 -1.28
CA GLU A 658 -5.49 22.85 -0.40
C GLU A 658 -4.04 23.21 -0.11
N THR A 659 -3.53 24.19 -0.80
CA THR A 659 -2.14 24.64 -0.70
C THR A 659 -2.03 26.10 -0.28
N PRO A 660 -0.99 26.49 0.48
CA PRO A 660 -0.71 27.90 0.78
C PRO A 660 -0.09 28.67 -0.39
N LEU A 661 0.22 27.99 -1.51
CA LEU A 661 0.87 28.58 -2.68
C LEU A 661 -0.12 28.86 -3.80
N ALA A 662 0.10 29.95 -4.53
CA ALA A 662 -0.74 30.36 -5.66
C ALA A 662 -0.40 29.60 -6.96
N SER A 663 0.81 29.04 -7.07
CA SER A 663 1.29 28.26 -8.22
C SER A 663 2.23 27.18 -7.76
N ASN A 664 2.43 26.16 -8.60
CA ASN A 664 3.45 25.13 -8.36
C ASN A 664 4.84 25.67 -8.67
N PRO A 665 5.75 25.81 -7.71
CA PRO A 665 7.06 26.39 -7.97
C PRO A 665 7.95 25.61 -8.96
N LEU A 666 7.66 24.32 -9.15
CA LEU A 666 8.37 23.49 -10.15
C LEU A 666 7.77 23.62 -11.56
N SER A 667 6.54 24.12 -11.67
CA SER A 667 5.82 24.29 -12.94
C SER A 667 5.09 25.65 -12.94
N PRO A 668 5.82 26.77 -12.83
CA PRO A 668 5.22 28.08 -12.56
C PRO A 668 4.38 28.63 -13.72
N ASN A 669 4.62 28.15 -14.94
CA ASN A 669 3.93 28.63 -16.15
C ASN A 669 2.76 27.71 -16.55
N GLU A 670 2.55 26.59 -15.83
CA GLU A 670 1.52 25.60 -16.15
C GLU A 670 0.48 25.50 -15.01
N PRO A 671 -0.62 26.26 -15.08
CA PRO A 671 -1.65 26.24 -14.02
C PRO A 671 -2.31 24.88 -13.80
N ARG A 672 -2.38 24.04 -14.84
CA ARG A 672 -2.95 22.68 -14.76
C ARG A 672 -2.11 21.75 -13.90
N ALA A 673 -0.83 22.07 -13.73
CA ALA A 673 0.11 21.35 -12.86
C ALA A 673 0.15 21.89 -11.41
N LEU A 674 -0.79 22.75 -11.00
CA LEU A 674 -0.87 23.16 -9.61
C LEU A 674 -1.19 21.96 -8.71
N ASN A 675 -2.28 21.26 -9.00
CA ASN A 675 -2.69 20.05 -8.27
C ASN A 675 -2.62 18.84 -9.20
N ASN A 676 -2.63 17.63 -8.62
CA ASN A 676 -2.54 16.39 -9.39
C ASN A 676 -3.57 16.35 -10.54
N PRO A 677 -3.15 16.44 -11.81
CA PRO A 677 -4.05 16.47 -12.96
C PRO A 677 -4.74 15.14 -13.23
N GLY A 678 -4.13 14.03 -12.78
CA GLY A 678 -4.67 12.67 -12.92
C GLY A 678 -5.57 12.23 -11.75
N ALA A 679 -5.79 13.07 -10.76
CA ALA A 679 -6.69 12.75 -9.64
C ALA A 679 -8.13 13.08 -9.99
N ARG A 680 -9.02 12.09 -9.81
CA ARG A 680 -10.46 12.29 -9.95
C ARG A 680 -10.99 13.06 -8.74
N VAL A 681 -11.73 14.13 -8.97
CA VAL A 681 -12.41 14.91 -7.94
C VAL A 681 -13.86 15.18 -8.37
N PHE A 682 -14.83 15.03 -7.46
CA PHE A 682 -16.22 15.39 -7.74
C PHE A 682 -16.41 16.90 -7.63
N LYS A 683 -17.33 17.44 -8.42
CA LYS A 683 -17.59 18.90 -8.47
C LYS A 683 -17.87 19.50 -7.09
N ARG A 684 -18.74 18.86 -6.30
CA ARG A 684 -19.06 19.29 -4.93
C ARG A 684 -17.81 19.35 -4.04
N ASP A 685 -16.93 18.37 -4.14
CA ASP A 685 -15.71 18.31 -3.33
C ASP A 685 -14.71 19.41 -3.71
N LEU A 686 -14.68 19.85 -4.99
CA LEU A 686 -13.92 21.02 -5.43
C LEU A 686 -14.48 22.34 -4.86
N GLU A 687 -15.80 22.46 -4.78
CA GLU A 687 -16.49 23.63 -4.20
C GLU A 687 -16.23 23.75 -2.69
N ASP A 688 -15.95 22.64 -2.02
CA ASP A 688 -15.64 22.56 -0.59
C ASP A 688 -14.13 22.70 -0.27
N MET A 689 -13.28 23.12 -1.23
CA MET A 689 -11.88 23.39 -0.96
C MET A 689 -11.67 24.73 -0.25
N GLY A 690 -10.87 24.70 0.82
CA GLY A 690 -10.45 25.89 1.56
C GLY A 690 -9.41 26.70 0.78
N LYS A 691 -9.45 28.02 0.99
CA LYS A 691 -8.47 28.95 0.41
C LYS A 691 -7.57 29.52 1.51
N VAL A 692 -6.33 29.84 1.17
CA VAL A 692 -5.33 30.33 2.14
C VAL A 692 -5.75 31.65 2.81
N ASP A 693 -6.53 32.48 2.14
CA ASP A 693 -7.02 33.77 2.69
C ASP A 693 -8.02 33.54 3.84
N GLU A 694 -8.77 32.45 3.82
CA GLU A 694 -9.73 32.08 4.85
C GLU A 694 -9.12 31.10 5.88
N PHE A 695 -8.24 30.20 5.43
CA PHE A 695 -7.64 29.13 6.22
C PHE A 695 -6.12 29.15 6.07
N PRO A 696 -5.42 30.04 6.81
CA PRO A 696 -4.03 30.38 6.51
C PRO A 696 -2.98 29.35 7.00
N TYR A 697 -3.37 28.30 7.70
CA TYR A 697 -2.45 27.32 8.30
C TYR A 697 -2.62 25.94 7.68
N VAL A 698 -1.56 25.16 7.68
CA VAL A 698 -1.61 23.78 7.15
C VAL A 698 -1.90 22.79 8.27
N GLY A 699 -3.03 22.11 8.19
CA GLY A 699 -3.40 21.03 9.09
C GLY A 699 -2.79 19.70 8.66
N THR A 700 -2.34 18.90 9.63
CA THR A 700 -1.89 17.53 9.39
C THR A 700 -2.35 16.59 10.50
N THR A 701 -2.84 15.40 10.14
CA THR A 701 -3.27 14.39 11.11
C THR A 701 -2.15 13.45 11.48
N TYR A 702 -2.12 12.99 12.73
CA TYR A 702 -1.13 12.01 13.19
C TYR A 702 -1.67 11.08 14.29
N ARG A 703 -0.88 10.09 14.70
CA ARG A 703 -1.20 9.09 15.73
C ARG A 703 -0.36 9.31 16.96
N LEU A 704 -0.91 8.90 18.11
CA LEU A 704 -0.24 8.91 19.41
C LEU A 704 0.20 7.50 19.79
N THR A 705 1.17 7.39 20.71
CA THR A 705 1.58 6.11 21.29
C THR A 705 0.48 5.49 22.15
N GLU A 706 -0.24 6.33 22.88
CA GLU A 706 -1.25 5.94 23.88
C GLU A 706 -2.54 5.42 23.25
N HIS A 707 -2.75 5.69 21.95
CA HIS A 707 -3.98 5.33 21.24
C HIS A 707 -3.70 4.62 19.91
N PHE A 708 -4.55 3.65 19.58
CA PHE A 708 -4.61 3.00 18.27
C PHE A 708 -5.89 3.43 17.53
N HIS A 709 -5.74 4.27 16.51
CA HIS A 709 -6.83 4.81 15.68
C HIS A 709 -8.05 5.26 16.51
N TYR A 710 -9.25 4.80 16.17
CA TYR A 710 -10.50 5.15 16.84
C TYR A 710 -10.97 4.07 17.84
N TRP A 711 -10.15 3.05 18.13
CA TRP A 711 -10.54 1.87 18.90
C TRP A 711 -10.24 2.01 20.38
N THR A 712 -9.05 2.46 20.73
CA THR A 712 -8.55 2.43 22.11
C THR A 712 -9.15 3.51 23.02
N LYS A 713 -9.90 4.46 22.46
CA LYS A 713 -10.79 5.34 23.25
C LYS A 713 -11.90 4.57 23.97
N ASN A 714 -12.15 3.30 23.58
CA ASN A 714 -13.03 2.36 24.24
C ASN A 714 -12.32 1.54 25.34
N VAL A 715 -11.00 1.67 25.48
CA VAL A 715 -10.18 0.97 26.48
C VAL A 715 -9.86 1.93 27.61
N GLN A 716 -10.24 1.56 28.83
CA GLN A 716 -10.14 2.43 30.01
C GLN A 716 -8.70 2.88 30.30
N LEU A 717 -7.71 1.97 30.23
CA LEU A 717 -6.31 2.29 30.48
C LEU A 717 -5.75 3.32 29.49
N ASN A 718 -6.05 3.16 28.20
CA ASN A 718 -5.63 4.11 27.16
C ASN A 718 -6.31 5.47 27.36
N SER A 719 -7.57 5.47 27.77
CA SER A 719 -8.35 6.69 28.04
C SER A 719 -7.88 7.43 29.31
N ILE A 720 -7.34 6.72 30.29
CA ILE A 720 -6.66 7.34 31.45
C ILE A 720 -5.32 7.97 31.02
N ALA A 721 -4.55 7.26 30.19
CA ALA A 721 -3.26 7.75 29.71
C ALA A 721 -3.39 9.02 28.85
N GLN A 722 -4.44 9.09 28.01
CA GLN A 722 -4.72 10.23 27.13
C GLN A 722 -6.24 10.47 27.02
N PRO A 723 -6.84 11.21 27.99
CA PRO A 723 -8.29 11.23 28.15
C PRO A 723 -9.02 12.19 27.24
N GLN A 724 -8.40 13.27 26.78
CA GLN A 724 -9.08 14.35 26.07
C GLN A 724 -8.37 14.78 24.78
N GLN A 725 -9.17 15.24 23.84
CA GLN A 725 -8.71 15.74 22.55
C GLN A 725 -7.88 17.02 22.72
N PHE A 726 -6.78 17.09 21.97
CA PHE A 726 -5.92 18.24 21.88
C PHE A 726 -5.45 18.46 20.44
N VAL A 727 -4.90 19.64 20.18
CA VAL A 727 -4.16 19.96 18.96
C VAL A 727 -2.81 20.51 19.32
N GLU A 728 -1.76 20.12 18.56
CA GLU A 728 -0.41 20.68 18.72
C GLU A 728 -0.25 21.93 17.86
N ILE A 729 0.23 23.00 18.48
CA ILE A 729 0.47 24.30 17.86
C ILE A 729 1.92 24.69 18.13
N GLY A 730 2.68 25.05 17.10
CA GLY A 730 4.05 25.53 17.25
C GLY A 730 4.12 26.84 18.05
N GLU A 731 5.23 27.07 18.78
CA GLU A 731 5.42 28.31 19.59
C GLU A 731 5.25 29.59 18.76
N GLY A 732 5.76 29.60 17.50
CA GLY A 732 5.61 30.77 16.61
C GLY A 732 4.14 31.11 16.32
N LEU A 733 3.32 30.11 15.97
CA LEU A 733 1.89 30.28 15.74
C LEU A 733 1.15 30.66 17.03
N ALA A 734 1.46 29.98 18.14
CA ALA A 734 0.84 30.25 19.42
C ALA A 734 1.07 31.71 19.87
N ASN A 735 2.28 32.23 19.73
CA ASN A 735 2.62 33.61 20.01
C ASN A 735 1.87 34.59 19.10
N LYS A 736 1.79 34.29 17.79
CA LYS A 736 1.06 35.10 16.81
C LYS A 736 -0.43 35.24 17.14
N LEU A 737 -1.04 34.16 17.67
CA LEU A 737 -2.47 34.10 17.97
C LEU A 737 -2.80 34.40 19.46
N GLY A 738 -1.79 34.62 20.31
CA GLY A 738 -2.00 34.82 21.75
C GLY A 738 -2.51 33.56 22.47
N ILE A 739 -2.24 32.36 21.94
CA ILE A 739 -2.66 31.09 22.50
C ILE A 739 -1.62 30.57 23.49
N LYS A 740 -2.08 30.08 24.64
CA LYS A 740 -1.25 29.42 25.66
C LYS A 740 -1.58 27.93 25.77
N ALA A 741 -0.65 27.14 26.23
CA ALA A 741 -0.90 25.74 26.55
C ALA A 741 -2.07 25.61 27.54
N GLY A 742 -3.02 24.75 27.26
CA GLY A 742 -4.24 24.56 28.03
C GLY A 742 -5.43 25.42 27.59
N ASP A 743 -5.25 26.43 26.74
CA ASP A 743 -6.36 27.21 26.18
C ASP A 743 -7.27 26.31 25.32
N GLN A 744 -8.57 26.63 25.33
CA GLN A 744 -9.51 26.03 24.38
C GLN A 744 -9.37 26.74 23.03
N VAL A 745 -9.29 25.96 21.97
CA VAL A 745 -9.18 26.47 20.61
C VAL A 745 -10.21 25.81 19.71
N LYS A 746 -10.66 26.56 18.72
CA LYS A 746 -11.42 26.05 17.58
C LYS A 746 -10.50 25.98 16.38
N VAL A 747 -10.41 24.80 15.78
CA VAL A 747 -9.72 24.58 14.50
C VAL A 747 -10.79 24.34 13.46
N SER A 748 -10.83 25.15 12.42
CA SER A 748 -11.84 25.09 11.36
C SER A 748 -11.21 24.91 9.99
N SER A 749 -11.89 24.20 9.10
CA SER A 749 -11.65 24.13 7.66
C SER A 749 -12.89 24.61 6.91
N LYS A 750 -12.88 24.63 5.60
CA LYS A 750 -14.05 24.94 4.78
C LYS A 750 -15.24 24.03 5.09
N ARG A 751 -15.00 22.81 5.53
CA ARG A 751 -16.02 21.75 5.71
C ARG A 751 -16.65 21.72 7.10
N ASP A 752 -15.84 21.92 8.14
CA ASP A 752 -16.29 21.80 9.53
C ASP A 752 -15.25 22.37 10.49
N TYR A 753 -15.49 22.19 11.80
CA TYR A 753 -14.57 22.57 12.86
C TYR A 753 -14.44 21.47 13.92
N ILE A 754 -13.38 21.57 14.71
CA ILE A 754 -13.20 20.84 15.97
C ILE A 754 -12.88 21.82 17.11
N LYS A 755 -13.25 21.47 18.34
CA LYS A 755 -12.82 22.18 19.56
C LYS A 755 -11.89 21.25 20.34
N ALA A 756 -10.75 21.76 20.78
CA ALA A 756 -9.76 20.97 21.49
C ALA A 756 -8.88 21.82 22.40
N VAL A 757 -8.14 21.19 23.28
CA VAL A 757 -7.13 21.86 24.11
C VAL A 757 -5.88 22.13 23.28
N ALA A 758 -5.33 23.35 23.38
CA ALA A 758 -4.07 23.69 22.74
C ALA A 758 -2.86 23.11 23.52
N VAL A 759 -2.02 22.37 22.83
CA VAL A 759 -0.68 21.96 23.30
C VAL A 759 0.35 22.80 22.52
N VAL A 760 0.91 23.81 23.17
CA VAL A 760 1.97 24.63 22.57
C VAL A 760 3.28 23.88 22.67
N THR A 761 3.98 23.73 21.53
CA THR A 761 5.13 22.82 21.43
C THR A 761 6.23 23.34 20.51
N LYS A 762 7.48 22.95 20.78
CA LYS A 762 8.62 23.14 19.87
C LYS A 762 8.70 22.10 18.74
N ARG A 763 7.83 21.09 18.76
CA ARG A 763 7.87 19.97 17.80
C ARG A 763 7.42 20.36 16.40
N LEU A 764 6.62 21.41 16.26
CA LEU A 764 6.17 21.98 15.00
C LEU A 764 6.89 23.32 14.79
N MET A 765 7.86 23.28 13.90
CA MET A 765 8.68 24.46 13.59
C MET A 765 7.93 25.39 12.63
N THR A 766 8.16 26.71 12.75
CA THR A 766 7.81 27.65 11.68
C THR A 766 8.75 27.42 10.51
N LEU A 767 8.19 27.19 9.32
CA LEU A 767 8.95 26.99 8.09
C LEU A 767 9.00 28.30 7.29
N ASN A 768 10.02 28.46 6.48
CA ASN A 768 10.07 29.47 5.43
C ASN A 768 9.80 28.78 4.09
N VAL A 769 8.68 29.08 3.48
CA VAL A 769 8.25 28.50 2.21
C VAL A 769 7.98 29.64 1.23
N ASP A 770 8.70 29.64 0.11
CA ASP A 770 8.61 30.68 -0.91
C ASP A 770 8.76 32.11 -0.35
N GLY A 771 9.68 32.26 0.66
CA GLY A 771 9.96 33.55 1.32
C GLY A 771 8.92 33.97 2.37
N LYS A 772 7.93 33.13 2.71
CA LYS A 772 6.89 33.41 3.68
C LYS A 772 6.95 32.46 4.87
N GLU A 773 6.59 32.95 6.05
CA GLU A 773 6.38 32.10 7.23
C GLU A 773 5.17 31.19 7.03
N LEU A 774 5.39 29.91 7.21
CA LEU A 774 4.34 28.88 7.17
C LEU A 774 4.28 28.15 8.51
N HIS A 775 3.06 27.99 9.03
CA HIS A 775 2.79 27.25 10.26
C HIS A 775 1.97 26.01 9.98
N GLN A 776 2.35 24.91 10.63
CA GLN A 776 1.63 23.64 10.58
C GLN A 776 0.94 23.36 11.93
N VAL A 777 -0.25 22.76 11.88
CA VAL A 777 -1.06 22.39 13.05
C VAL A 777 -1.21 20.89 13.11
N GLY A 778 -0.81 20.28 14.21
CA GLY A 778 -0.87 18.83 14.41
C GLY A 778 -2.18 18.39 15.05
N ILE A 779 -2.93 17.50 14.41
CA ILE A 779 -4.26 17.05 14.84
C ILE A 779 -4.24 15.54 15.07
N PRO A 780 -4.18 15.08 16.34
CA PRO A 780 -4.34 13.65 16.65
C PRO A 780 -5.77 13.19 16.35
N LEU A 781 -5.92 11.95 15.82
CA LEU A 781 -7.19 11.49 15.29
C LEU A 781 -7.92 10.43 16.12
N HIS A 782 -7.68 10.35 17.43
CA HIS A 782 -8.15 9.22 18.22
C HIS A 782 -9.49 9.42 18.95
N TRP A 783 -10.09 10.61 18.91
CA TRP A 783 -11.31 10.94 19.61
C TRP A 783 -12.54 10.87 18.71
N GLY A 784 -13.69 10.81 19.33
CA GLY A 784 -14.99 10.83 18.72
C GLY A 784 -16.10 10.96 19.79
N PHE A 785 -17.35 10.85 19.39
CA PHE A 785 -18.51 10.98 20.29
C PHE A 785 -18.94 9.65 20.94
N VAL A 786 -18.29 8.53 20.60
CA VAL A 786 -18.51 7.20 21.18
C VAL A 786 -17.23 6.75 21.89
N GLY A 787 -17.38 6.05 23.03
CA GLY A 787 -16.26 5.48 23.79
C GLY A 787 -16.30 5.84 25.27
N VAL A 788 -15.27 5.40 26.01
CA VAL A 788 -15.12 5.69 27.45
C VAL A 788 -14.21 6.90 27.71
N ALA A 789 -13.40 7.30 26.73
CA ALA A 789 -12.66 8.54 26.77
C ALA A 789 -13.61 9.76 26.79
N LYS A 790 -13.11 10.93 27.21
CA LYS A 790 -13.86 12.17 27.07
C LYS A 790 -14.27 12.34 25.60
N LYS A 791 -15.53 12.68 25.36
CA LYS A 791 -16.03 12.94 24.01
C LYS A 791 -15.20 14.02 23.31
N GLY A 792 -15.09 13.88 22.01
CA GLY A 792 -14.39 14.82 21.16
C GLY A 792 -14.89 14.75 19.72
N PHE A 793 -14.37 15.63 18.90
CA PHE A 793 -14.70 15.73 17.48
C PHE A 793 -13.92 14.72 16.65
N LEU A 794 -14.49 14.29 15.54
CA LEU A 794 -13.77 13.50 14.55
C LEU A 794 -12.81 14.40 13.77
N ALA A 795 -11.51 14.14 13.84
CA ALA A 795 -10.48 14.94 13.17
C ALA A 795 -10.69 15.02 11.65
N ASN A 796 -11.19 13.94 11.04
CA ASN A 796 -11.45 13.89 9.60
C ASN A 796 -12.70 14.70 9.17
N SER A 797 -13.39 15.38 10.09
CA SER A 797 -14.35 16.44 9.74
C SER A 797 -13.68 17.58 8.97
N LEU A 798 -12.40 17.80 9.22
CA LEU A 798 -11.61 18.87 8.61
C LEU A 798 -11.03 18.53 7.24
N THR A 799 -10.92 17.25 6.89
CA THR A 799 -10.14 16.78 5.73
C THR A 799 -10.95 16.79 4.43
N PRO A 800 -10.33 17.09 3.28
CA PRO A 800 -11.00 17.15 1.98
C PRO A 800 -11.29 15.75 1.41
N ALA A 801 -12.38 15.61 0.66
CA ALA A 801 -12.75 14.38 -0.02
C ALA A 801 -12.08 14.25 -1.40
N VAL A 802 -10.75 14.38 -1.43
CA VAL A 802 -9.90 14.17 -2.61
C VAL A 802 -8.90 13.07 -2.35
N GLY A 803 -8.44 12.40 -3.39
CA GLY A 803 -7.56 11.25 -3.24
C GLY A 803 -6.41 11.19 -4.24
N ASP A 804 -5.56 10.22 -4.02
CA ASP A 804 -4.46 9.84 -4.91
C ASP A 804 -4.97 9.42 -6.28
N GLY A 805 -4.29 9.82 -7.36
CA GLY A 805 -4.73 9.56 -8.73
C GLY A 805 -4.88 8.08 -9.08
N ASN A 806 -4.15 7.19 -8.41
CA ASN A 806 -4.14 5.75 -8.70
C ASN A 806 -5.06 4.94 -7.78
N THR A 807 -5.17 5.34 -6.51
CA THR A 807 -5.83 4.53 -5.46
C THR A 807 -7.05 5.21 -4.86
N GLN A 808 -7.23 6.50 -5.12
CA GLN A 808 -8.23 7.35 -4.45
C GLN A 808 -8.11 7.31 -2.90
N THR A 809 -6.91 7.00 -2.38
CA THR A 809 -6.62 7.13 -0.95
C THR A 809 -6.72 8.60 -0.57
N PRO A 810 -7.56 8.97 0.43
CA PRO A 810 -7.84 10.37 0.73
C PRO A 810 -6.63 11.14 1.25
N GLU A 811 -6.64 12.45 0.97
CA GLU A 811 -5.69 13.43 1.49
C GLU A 811 -5.99 13.75 2.95
N PHE A 812 -5.19 13.21 3.87
CA PHE A 812 -5.34 13.45 5.31
C PHE A 812 -4.15 14.20 5.93
N LYS A 813 -3.13 14.50 5.14
CA LYS A 813 -1.86 15.00 5.66
C LYS A 813 -1.56 16.45 5.31
N SER A 814 -2.29 17.02 4.35
CA SER A 814 -2.12 18.41 3.96
C SER A 814 -3.47 19.02 3.57
N PHE A 815 -3.99 19.89 4.42
CA PHE A 815 -5.24 20.63 4.19
C PHE A 815 -5.19 21.95 4.93
N LEU A 816 -6.01 22.91 4.53
CA LEU A 816 -5.99 24.25 5.12
C LEU A 816 -6.95 24.37 6.31
N VAL A 817 -6.48 25.03 7.36
CA VAL A 817 -7.22 25.30 8.59
C VAL A 817 -7.04 26.73 9.09
N ASN A 818 -8.02 27.22 9.84
CA ASN A 818 -7.86 28.38 10.71
C ASN A 818 -7.87 27.92 12.17
N VAL A 819 -7.23 28.71 13.06
CA VAL A 819 -7.14 28.42 14.51
C VAL A 819 -7.54 29.68 15.27
N GLU A 820 -8.52 29.54 16.16
CA GLU A 820 -9.07 30.62 16.99
C GLU A 820 -9.08 30.20 18.45
N LYS A 821 -8.70 31.11 19.36
CA LYS A 821 -8.92 30.94 20.81
C LYS A 821 -10.38 31.13 21.14
N ILE A 822 -11.00 30.27 21.96
CA ILE A 822 -12.41 30.33 22.37
C ILE A 822 -12.57 30.35 23.90
#